data_cf0d146ee9d67552f49bf540c0a7579b
#
_entry.id   cf0d146ee9d67552f49bf540c0a7579b
#
_cell.length_a   1.000
_cell.length_b   1.000
_cell.length_c   1.000
_cell.angle_alpha   90.00
_cell.angle_beta   90.00
_cell.angle_gamma   90.00
#
_symmetry.space_group_name_H-M   'P 1'
#
loop_
_entity.id
_entity.type
_entity.pdbx_description
1 polymer ?
#
loop_
_entity_poly.entity_id
_entity_poly.type
_entity_poly.pdbx_seq_one_letter_code
_entity_poly.pdbx_strand_id
1 'polypeptide(L)'
;MTLYIILFFIALCTGMALSVYTFGTGGKRKHIFQNIYFSVEDTDGVGVLYTKTGEYSAVLKIENPVQKYSADIDSYYDFTHLFSALAQTLGEGYALHKQDIFVRKQFANEPEHNQEFLSASYFRYFNGRPYTDSLCYLTITQEAKKSRLFSYDSKKWRDFLVKIYKVRDLLRDSGVQVKFLNKAEASEYVDRYFAMNFKDRTVSMTNVKADDETVSMGDKRCKVYSLVDVDCAALPSLIRPYTNIEVNNTEMPVDLVSVVDNIPNAETVVYNQIIFLPSQKRELALLDKKKNRHASIPNPSNQMAVEDIKQVQDVIARESKLLVYTHFNMVVGVPADTDLQKCTNHLENAFGRMGIHISKRAYNQLELFVSSFPGNCYSLNEEYDRFLTLSDAAVCLMYKERVQHSEETPIKIYYTDRQGVPVAIDITGKEGKNKLTDNSNFFCLGPSGSGKSFHMNSVVRQLHEQGTDVVMVDTGNSYEGLCEYFGGKYISYTEERPITMNPFRINREEMNVEKTGFLKNLVLLIWKGTQGTVTKTEDRLIEHVITEYYDAYFNGFEGFTPQQREDLRKSLVIDDRNSSEKRHESERERAVRIEGIIDEIEGRRKELKVEELSFNSFYEYSVQRIPDICEENRITGIDLSTYRYMMKDFYLGGNHEKTLNENMDSSLFDETFVVFEIDSIKDDPLLFPLVTLIIMDVFLQKMRIKKNRKVLVIEEAWKAIASPLMAEYIKFMYKTARKFWASVGVVTQEIQDIIGSEIVKEAIINNSDVVMLLDQSKFKERFDTIKAILGLTDVDCKKIFTINRLENKEGRSFFREVFIRRGTTSGVYGVEEPHECYMTYTTERAEKEALKLYKRELQCSHQKAIEAYCRDWDISGIGKALPFAQKVNEAGRVLNLTTKITS
;
A
#
# COMPACT_ATOMS: atom_id res chain seq x y z
N MET A 1 -68.79 52.55 -38.71
CA MET A 1 -68.13 52.96 -37.42
C MET A 1 -68.25 51.88 -36.40
N THR A 2 -69.42 51.36 -36.13
CA THR A 2 -69.59 50.26 -35.08
C THR A 2 -68.85 49.00 -35.38
N LEU A 3 -68.70 48.55 -36.60
CA LEU A 3 -67.91 47.35 -36.96
C LEU A 3 -66.43 47.54 -36.71
N TYR A 4 -65.85 48.69 -36.93
CA TYR A 4 -64.44 48.97 -36.65
C TYR A 4 -64.11 49.02 -35.15
N ILE A 5 -65.07 49.51 -34.34
CA ILE A 5 -64.93 49.53 -32.90
C ILE A 5 -65.01 48.11 -32.35
N ILE A 6 -65.88 47.25 -32.87
CA ILE A 6 -65.93 45.83 -32.51
C ILE A 6 -64.68 45.09 -32.90
N LEU A 7 -64.14 45.29 -34.07
CA LEU A 7 -62.88 44.70 -34.54
C LEU A 7 -61.67 45.19 -33.73
N PHE A 8 -61.67 46.49 -33.35
CA PHE A 8 -60.62 47.04 -32.47
C PHE A 8 -60.71 46.44 -31.10
N PHE A 9 -61.88 46.24 -30.49
CA PHE A 9 -62.05 45.57 -29.21
C PHE A 9 -61.70 44.10 -29.22
N ILE A 10 -62.05 43.40 -30.33
CA ILE A 10 -61.62 42.01 -30.52
C ILE A 10 -60.12 41.92 -30.67
N ALA A 11 -59.46 42.79 -31.41
CA ALA A 11 -58.01 42.83 -31.53
C ALA A 11 -57.31 43.20 -30.19
N LEU A 12 -57.93 44.12 -29.44
CA LEU A 12 -57.44 44.52 -28.14
C LEU A 12 -57.59 43.37 -27.15
N CYS A 13 -58.74 42.67 -27.11
CA CYS A 13 -58.94 41.50 -26.19
C CYS A 13 -58.08 40.30 -26.60
N THR A 14 -57.90 40.04 -27.88
CA THR A 14 -56.98 39.00 -28.36
C THR A 14 -55.52 39.35 -28.09
N GLY A 15 -55.14 40.63 -28.24
CA GLY A 15 -53.81 41.13 -27.86
C GLY A 15 -53.55 41.02 -26.35
N MET A 16 -54.54 41.39 -25.51
CA MET A 16 -54.48 41.17 -24.03
C MET A 16 -54.50 39.72 -23.71
N ALA A 17 -55.30 38.84 -24.30
CA ALA A 17 -55.29 37.41 -24.07
C ALA A 17 -53.94 36.75 -24.46
N LEU A 18 -53.36 37.16 -25.59
CA LEU A 18 -52.03 36.74 -26.01
C LEU A 18 -50.94 37.26 -25.04
N SER A 19 -51.06 38.51 -24.60
CA SER A 19 -50.15 39.10 -23.60
C SER A 19 -50.28 38.40 -22.28
N VAL A 20 -51.48 38.11 -21.77
CA VAL A 20 -51.71 37.34 -20.56
C VAL A 20 -51.26 35.89 -20.73
N TYR A 21 -51.43 35.28 -21.91
CA TYR A 21 -50.94 33.93 -22.19
C TYR A 21 -49.39 33.88 -22.29
N THR A 22 -48.75 34.91 -22.90
CA THR A 22 -47.29 34.96 -23.02
C THR A 22 -46.60 35.48 -21.79
N PHE A 23 -47.21 36.38 -21.02
CA PHE A 23 -46.62 36.95 -19.79
C PHE A 23 -47.27 36.42 -18.49
N GLY A 24 -48.53 35.90 -18.55
CA GLY A 24 -49.28 35.41 -17.39
C GLY A 24 -49.16 33.89 -17.15
N THR A 25 -48.76 33.10 -18.15
CA THR A 25 -48.19 31.80 -17.86
C THR A 25 -46.86 32.10 -17.22
N GLY A 26 -46.86 32.16 -15.89
CA GLY A 26 -45.65 32.38 -15.10
C GLY A 26 -44.53 31.57 -15.73
N GLY A 27 -43.53 32.29 -16.27
CA GLY A 27 -42.56 31.73 -17.19
C GLY A 27 -42.10 30.40 -16.65
N LYS A 28 -42.36 29.31 -17.38
CA LYS A 28 -41.82 28.01 -17.04
C LYS A 28 -40.36 28.25 -16.78
N ARG A 29 -39.94 28.19 -15.52
CA ARG A 29 -38.55 28.35 -15.14
C ARG A 29 -37.75 27.37 -16.00
N LYS A 30 -37.05 27.90 -16.99
CA LYS A 30 -36.25 27.05 -17.87
C LYS A 30 -35.11 26.51 -17.05
N HIS A 31 -35.03 25.22 -16.92
CA HIS A 31 -33.89 24.57 -16.34
C HIS A 31 -32.61 25.02 -17.09
N ILE A 32 -31.50 25.29 -16.41
CA ILE A 32 -30.26 25.74 -17.06
C ILE A 32 -29.79 24.74 -18.12
N PHE A 33 -30.03 23.47 -17.90
CA PHE A 33 -29.81 22.42 -18.88
C PHE A 33 -30.49 22.74 -20.19
N GLN A 34 -31.77 23.14 -20.15
CA GLN A 34 -32.53 23.53 -21.36
C GLN A 34 -32.05 24.81 -22.01
N ASN A 35 -31.26 25.63 -21.34
CA ASN A 35 -30.68 26.83 -21.91
C ASN A 35 -29.35 26.55 -22.62
N ILE A 36 -28.56 25.60 -22.17
CA ILE A 36 -27.24 25.22 -22.69
C ILE A 36 -27.37 24.08 -23.69
N TYR A 37 -28.07 23.01 -23.30
CA TYR A 37 -28.15 21.80 -24.08
C TYR A 37 -29.47 21.68 -24.86
N PHE A 38 -29.37 21.14 -26.03
CA PHE A 38 -30.50 20.73 -26.84
C PHE A 38 -30.99 19.35 -26.38
N SER A 39 -30.10 18.39 -26.31
CA SER A 39 -30.38 17.01 -25.86
C SER A 39 -29.13 16.31 -25.34
N VAL A 40 -29.35 15.19 -24.67
CA VAL A 40 -28.33 14.17 -24.39
C VAL A 40 -28.80 12.89 -25.06
N GLU A 41 -27.98 12.32 -25.92
CA GLU A 41 -28.30 11.09 -26.64
C GLU A 41 -27.35 9.97 -26.21
N ASP A 42 -27.81 8.73 -26.23
CA ASP A 42 -26.98 7.57 -26.02
C ASP A 42 -26.57 6.99 -27.37
N THR A 43 -25.26 6.83 -27.59
CA THR A 43 -24.72 6.22 -28.79
C THR A 43 -23.72 5.15 -28.39
N ASP A 44 -24.09 3.90 -28.58
CA ASP A 44 -23.26 2.75 -28.22
C ASP A 44 -22.76 2.79 -26.75
N GLY A 45 -23.61 3.25 -25.82
CA GLY A 45 -23.29 3.39 -24.40
C GLY A 45 -22.49 4.65 -24.05
N VAL A 46 -22.30 5.56 -25.00
CA VAL A 46 -21.67 6.86 -24.78
C VAL A 46 -22.77 7.94 -24.75
N GLY A 47 -22.85 8.66 -23.64
CA GLY A 47 -23.72 9.84 -23.50
C GLY A 47 -23.13 11.05 -24.20
N VAL A 48 -23.75 11.47 -25.29
CA VAL A 48 -23.32 12.62 -26.06
C VAL A 48 -24.18 13.83 -25.74
N LEU A 49 -23.55 14.89 -25.30
CA LEU A 49 -24.16 16.20 -25.02
C LEU A 49 -24.22 17.02 -26.30
N TYR A 50 -25.40 17.46 -26.66
CA TYR A 50 -25.62 18.39 -27.79
C TYR A 50 -25.96 19.76 -27.25
N THR A 51 -25.15 20.78 -27.58
CA THR A 51 -25.44 22.16 -27.22
C THR A 51 -26.42 22.80 -28.22
N LYS A 52 -27.07 23.89 -27.82
CA LYS A 52 -27.93 24.67 -28.70
C LYS A 52 -27.18 25.41 -29.82
N THR A 53 -25.89 25.61 -29.61
CA THR A 53 -24.99 26.22 -30.58
C THR A 53 -24.46 25.24 -31.62
N GLY A 54 -24.70 23.94 -31.38
CA GLY A 54 -24.42 22.87 -32.34
C GLY A 54 -23.16 22.07 -32.07
N GLU A 55 -22.46 22.33 -30.96
CA GLU A 55 -21.35 21.50 -30.50
C GLU A 55 -21.88 20.17 -29.96
N TYR A 56 -21.09 19.12 -30.08
CA TYR A 56 -21.36 17.86 -29.45
C TYR A 56 -20.13 17.36 -28.68
N SER A 57 -20.40 16.75 -27.56
CA SER A 57 -19.37 16.41 -26.59
C SER A 57 -19.60 15.04 -25.98
N ALA A 58 -18.51 14.33 -25.73
CA ALA A 58 -18.49 13.12 -24.93
C ALA A 58 -17.69 13.34 -23.64
N VAL A 59 -18.19 12.81 -22.54
CA VAL A 59 -17.55 12.93 -21.22
C VAL A 59 -16.98 11.59 -20.83
N LEU A 60 -15.70 11.59 -20.41
CA LEU A 60 -15.01 10.45 -19.85
C LEU A 60 -14.72 10.75 -18.39
N LYS A 61 -15.01 9.78 -17.52
CA LYS A 61 -14.46 9.76 -16.16
C LYS A 61 -13.08 9.12 -16.24
N ILE A 62 -12.07 9.81 -15.76
CA ILE A 62 -10.67 9.32 -15.75
C ILE A 62 -10.10 9.38 -14.33
N GLU A 63 -9.05 8.64 -14.08
CA GLU A 63 -8.23 8.76 -12.89
C GLU A 63 -6.89 9.43 -13.25
N ASN A 64 -6.50 10.46 -12.52
CA ASN A 64 -5.21 11.11 -12.77
C ASN A 64 -4.06 10.11 -12.57
N PRO A 65 -3.08 10.04 -13.48
CA PRO A 65 -2.06 8.99 -13.44
C PRO A 65 -1.02 9.19 -12.32
N VAL A 66 -0.74 10.43 -11.92
CA VAL A 66 0.31 10.73 -10.95
C VAL A 66 -0.23 10.54 -9.54
N GLN A 67 0.39 9.63 -8.77
CA GLN A 67 0.07 9.49 -7.35
C GLN A 67 0.67 10.66 -6.56
N LYS A 68 -0.14 11.37 -5.78
CA LYS A 68 0.35 12.47 -4.92
C LYS A 68 1.43 11.97 -3.96
N TYR A 69 2.52 12.72 -3.84
CA TYR A 69 3.72 12.33 -3.08
C TYR A 69 4.42 11.05 -3.56
N SER A 70 4.31 10.74 -4.85
CA SER A 70 5.01 9.59 -5.44
C SER A 70 6.52 9.76 -5.50
N ALA A 71 7.04 10.98 -5.38
CA ALA A 71 8.44 11.35 -5.58
C ALA A 71 8.98 11.08 -7.00
N ASP A 72 8.12 10.67 -7.92
CA ASP A 72 8.45 10.29 -9.28
C ASP A 72 8.24 11.47 -10.22
N ILE A 73 9.33 12.10 -10.65
CA ILE A 73 9.32 13.24 -11.57
C ILE A 73 8.90 12.80 -12.99
N ASP A 74 9.28 11.61 -13.39
CA ASP A 74 9.03 11.14 -14.76
C ASP A 74 7.52 11.00 -15.01
N SER A 75 6.74 10.60 -14.02
CA SER A 75 5.29 10.51 -14.12
C SER A 75 4.60 11.84 -14.48
N TYR A 76 5.17 12.99 -14.06
CA TYR A 76 4.65 14.31 -14.44
C TYR A 76 4.95 14.64 -15.90
N TYR A 77 6.12 14.25 -16.40
CA TYR A 77 6.46 14.41 -17.82
C TYR A 77 5.66 13.44 -18.70
N ASP A 78 5.47 12.20 -18.27
CA ASP A 78 4.63 11.22 -18.98
C ASP A 78 3.20 11.73 -19.15
N PHE A 79 2.63 12.37 -18.12
CA PHE A 79 1.33 13.05 -18.24
C PHE A 79 1.37 14.13 -19.33
N THR A 80 2.44 14.93 -19.36
CA THR A 80 2.58 16.00 -20.34
C THR A 80 2.67 15.45 -21.77
N HIS A 81 3.43 14.40 -21.96
CA HIS A 81 3.52 13.70 -23.24
C HIS A 81 2.18 13.07 -23.67
N LEU A 82 1.48 12.43 -22.74
CA LEU A 82 0.18 11.81 -22.99
C LEU A 82 -0.84 12.84 -23.45
N PHE A 83 -1.03 13.94 -22.71
CA PHE A 83 -2.02 14.95 -23.05
C PHE A 83 -1.66 15.76 -24.30
N SER A 84 -0.38 15.96 -24.58
CA SER A 84 0.09 16.51 -25.86
C SER A 84 -0.24 15.58 -27.03
N ALA A 85 -0.07 14.28 -26.87
CA ALA A 85 -0.47 13.26 -27.86
C ALA A 85 -1.99 13.20 -28.05
N LEU A 86 -2.80 13.37 -27.00
CA LEU A 86 -4.25 13.50 -27.11
C LEU A 86 -4.65 14.70 -27.98
N ALA A 87 -4.01 15.87 -27.74
CA ALA A 87 -4.25 17.07 -28.53
C ALA A 87 -3.91 16.85 -30.02
N GLN A 88 -2.77 16.22 -30.31
CA GLN A 88 -2.39 15.87 -31.70
C GLN A 88 -3.38 14.88 -32.34
N THR A 89 -3.85 13.87 -31.60
CA THR A 89 -4.81 12.88 -32.10
C THR A 89 -6.16 13.51 -32.46
N LEU A 90 -6.63 14.43 -31.64
CA LEU A 90 -7.89 15.16 -31.91
C LEU A 90 -7.77 16.12 -33.11
N GLY A 91 -6.68 16.91 -33.11
CA GLY A 91 -6.44 17.86 -34.19
C GLY A 91 -7.42 19.04 -34.22
N GLU A 92 -7.39 19.79 -35.33
CA GLU A 92 -8.16 21.05 -35.52
C GLU A 92 -9.68 20.90 -35.31
N GLY A 93 -10.30 21.90 -34.68
CA GLY A 93 -11.73 21.98 -34.44
C GLY A 93 -12.25 21.18 -33.26
N TYR A 94 -11.37 20.83 -32.33
CA TYR A 94 -11.72 20.16 -31.07
C TYR A 94 -11.29 21.01 -29.87
N ALA A 95 -11.98 20.79 -28.75
CA ALA A 95 -11.52 21.24 -27.43
C ALA A 95 -11.45 20.08 -26.46
N LEU A 96 -10.37 20.07 -25.67
CA LEU A 96 -10.21 19.26 -24.50
C LEU A 96 -10.58 20.09 -23.27
N HIS A 97 -11.54 19.63 -22.47
CA HIS A 97 -11.92 20.27 -21.22
C HIS A 97 -11.77 19.25 -20.10
N LYS A 98 -10.68 19.36 -19.36
CA LYS A 98 -10.42 18.54 -18.16
C LYS A 98 -10.94 19.28 -16.94
N GLN A 99 -11.68 18.58 -16.08
CA GLN A 99 -12.22 19.12 -14.82
C GLN A 99 -11.77 18.23 -13.67
N ASP A 100 -10.93 18.79 -12.80
CA ASP A 100 -10.60 18.17 -11.52
C ASP A 100 -11.48 18.78 -10.44
N ILE A 101 -12.20 17.91 -9.73
CA ILE A 101 -13.20 18.30 -8.74
C ILE A 101 -12.74 17.81 -7.39
N PHE A 102 -12.47 18.74 -6.49
CA PHE A 102 -12.05 18.48 -5.12
C PHE A 102 -13.24 18.70 -4.19
N VAL A 103 -13.58 17.67 -3.42
CA VAL A 103 -14.77 17.67 -2.57
C VAL A 103 -14.38 17.39 -1.15
N ARG A 104 -14.71 18.29 -0.23
CA ARG A 104 -14.49 18.06 1.19
C ARG A 104 -15.55 17.12 1.74
N LYS A 105 -15.12 15.94 2.14
CA LYS A 105 -15.96 14.87 2.69
C LYS A 105 -15.59 14.59 4.14
N GLN A 106 -16.44 13.85 4.81
CA GLN A 106 -16.13 13.26 6.11
C GLN A 106 -16.06 11.75 5.93
N PHE A 107 -15.02 11.16 6.51
CA PHE A 107 -14.90 9.70 6.49
C PHE A 107 -16.08 9.09 7.23
N ALA A 108 -16.72 8.12 6.63
CA ALA A 108 -17.81 7.36 7.22
C ALA A 108 -17.66 5.90 6.81
N ASN A 109 -17.58 5.04 7.79
CA ASN A 109 -17.67 3.61 7.61
C ASN A 109 -18.78 3.08 8.52
N GLU A 110 -19.78 2.43 7.93
CA GLU A 110 -20.81 1.75 8.71
C GLU A 110 -20.23 0.43 9.22
N PRO A 111 -20.19 0.21 10.55
CA PRO A 111 -19.68 -1.03 11.12
C PRO A 111 -20.53 -2.21 10.66
N GLU A 112 -19.89 -3.27 10.21
CA GLU A 112 -20.57 -4.54 9.94
C GLU A 112 -21.11 -5.14 11.24
N HIS A 113 -22.26 -5.84 11.18
CA HIS A 113 -22.97 -6.36 12.36
C HIS A 113 -22.14 -7.32 13.26
N ASN A 114 -21.05 -7.90 12.75
CA ASN A 114 -20.15 -8.83 13.46
C ASN A 114 -18.70 -8.35 13.50
N GLN A 115 -18.47 -7.05 13.52
CA GLN A 115 -17.11 -6.53 13.52
C GLN A 115 -16.47 -6.73 14.91
N GLU A 116 -15.22 -7.20 14.91
CA GLU A 116 -14.40 -7.32 16.13
C GLU A 116 -14.25 -5.96 16.85
N PHE A 117 -14.18 -5.98 18.19
CA PHE A 117 -14.19 -4.78 19.02
C PHE A 117 -13.12 -3.77 18.64
N LEU A 118 -11.85 -4.22 18.40
CA LEU A 118 -10.76 -3.32 18.06
C LEU A 118 -10.97 -2.70 16.67
N SER A 119 -11.45 -3.46 15.70
CA SER A 119 -11.80 -2.92 14.39
C SER A 119 -12.99 -1.96 14.45
N ALA A 120 -14.00 -2.23 15.27
CA ALA A 120 -15.11 -1.31 15.47
C ALA A 120 -14.64 0.00 16.13
N SER A 121 -13.72 -0.08 17.11
CA SER A 121 -13.10 1.08 17.74
C SER A 121 -12.28 1.89 16.73
N TYR A 122 -11.48 1.21 15.88
CA TYR A 122 -10.70 1.83 14.81
C TYR A 122 -11.58 2.69 13.90
N PHE A 123 -12.63 2.15 13.31
CA PHE A 123 -13.50 2.92 12.42
C PHE A 123 -14.28 4.01 13.13
N ARG A 124 -14.71 3.80 14.37
CA ARG A 124 -15.35 4.83 15.18
C ARG A 124 -14.44 6.04 15.40
N TYR A 125 -13.16 5.81 15.64
CA TYR A 125 -12.16 6.86 15.80
C TYR A 125 -11.99 7.73 14.55
N PHE A 126 -12.08 7.12 13.36
CA PHE A 126 -11.93 7.84 12.09
C PHE A 126 -13.24 8.46 11.58
N ASN A 127 -14.40 7.99 12.02
CA ASN A 127 -15.69 8.52 11.56
C ASN A 127 -15.81 10.03 11.87
N GLY A 128 -16.23 10.78 10.84
CA GLY A 128 -16.35 12.25 10.93
C GLY A 128 -15.06 12.99 10.58
N ARG A 129 -13.93 12.32 10.36
CA ARG A 129 -12.67 12.95 9.99
C ARG A 129 -12.77 13.58 8.60
N PRO A 130 -12.47 14.90 8.45
CA PRO A 130 -12.53 15.58 7.16
C PRO A 130 -11.37 15.15 6.26
N TYR A 131 -11.66 14.99 4.96
CA TYR A 131 -10.68 14.77 3.92
C TYR A 131 -11.15 15.37 2.60
N THR A 132 -10.22 15.56 1.66
CA THR A 132 -10.52 16.00 0.30
C THR A 132 -10.49 14.80 -0.64
N ASP A 133 -11.63 14.51 -1.25
CA ASP A 133 -11.73 13.52 -2.33
C ASP A 133 -11.56 14.20 -3.69
N SER A 134 -11.04 13.50 -4.68
CA SER A 134 -10.83 14.04 -6.04
C SER A 134 -11.54 13.20 -7.09
N LEU A 135 -12.24 13.89 -7.99
CA LEU A 135 -12.87 13.30 -9.17
C LEU A 135 -12.30 13.99 -10.41
N CYS A 136 -12.07 13.24 -11.48
CA CYS A 136 -11.56 13.81 -12.71
C CYS A 136 -12.44 13.41 -13.90
N TYR A 137 -12.84 14.42 -14.68
CA TYR A 137 -13.61 14.24 -15.92
C TYR A 137 -12.90 14.92 -17.09
N LEU A 138 -12.92 14.26 -18.23
CA LEU A 138 -12.40 14.79 -19.49
C LEU A 138 -13.53 14.88 -20.50
N THR A 139 -13.89 16.08 -20.90
CA THR A 139 -14.87 16.34 -21.91
C THR A 139 -14.20 16.68 -23.25
N ILE A 140 -14.54 15.95 -24.29
CA ILE A 140 -14.06 16.18 -25.65
C ILE A 140 -15.19 16.82 -26.42
N THR A 141 -14.97 18.04 -26.91
CA THR A 141 -15.98 18.82 -27.62
C THR A 141 -15.54 19.07 -29.03
N GLN A 142 -16.42 18.81 -29.99
CA GLN A 142 -16.22 19.21 -31.39
C GLN A 142 -16.86 20.56 -31.64
N GLU A 143 -16.10 21.47 -32.23
CA GLU A 143 -16.54 22.81 -32.61
C GLU A 143 -17.65 22.79 -33.67
N ALA A 144 -18.70 23.56 -33.43
CA ALA A 144 -19.73 23.80 -34.43
C ALA A 144 -19.36 24.95 -35.38
N LYS A 145 -19.63 24.80 -36.64
CA LYS A 145 -19.58 25.97 -37.56
C LYS A 145 -20.71 26.90 -37.18
N LYS A 146 -20.43 28.17 -36.89
CA LYS A 146 -21.41 29.22 -36.65
C LYS A 146 -22.25 29.39 -37.92
N SER A 147 -23.44 28.79 -37.95
CA SER A 147 -24.43 28.91 -39.05
C SER A 147 -25.78 29.28 -38.46
N ARG A 148 -26.58 30.00 -39.20
CA ARG A 148 -27.96 30.34 -38.80
C ARG A 148 -28.87 29.11 -38.75
N LEU A 149 -28.53 28.05 -39.42
CA LEU A 149 -29.26 26.78 -39.46
C LEU A 149 -28.35 25.67 -39.05
N PHE A 150 -28.76 24.92 -38.02
CA PHE A 150 -28.10 23.70 -37.64
C PHE A 150 -28.25 22.67 -38.76
N SER A 151 -27.16 22.19 -39.31
CA SER A 151 -27.15 21.08 -40.27
C SER A 151 -26.38 19.89 -39.70
N TYR A 152 -27.05 18.77 -39.62
CA TYR A 152 -26.43 17.51 -39.25
C TYR A 152 -25.44 17.07 -40.32
N ASP A 153 -24.18 16.87 -39.96
CA ASP A 153 -23.12 16.36 -40.84
C ASP A 153 -22.71 14.96 -40.36
N SER A 154 -23.21 13.93 -41.04
CA SER A 154 -22.99 12.53 -40.74
C SER A 154 -21.50 12.11 -40.83
N LYS A 155 -20.70 12.83 -41.65
CA LYS A 155 -19.26 12.57 -41.76
C LYS A 155 -18.53 13.07 -40.52
N LYS A 156 -18.79 14.31 -40.12
CA LYS A 156 -18.21 14.88 -38.89
C LYS A 156 -18.60 14.08 -37.65
N TRP A 157 -19.85 13.61 -37.59
CA TRP A 157 -20.32 12.78 -36.51
C TRP A 157 -19.53 11.47 -36.42
N ARG A 158 -19.32 10.77 -37.53
CA ARG A 158 -18.51 9.55 -37.56
C ARG A 158 -17.06 9.83 -37.19
N ASP A 159 -16.46 10.89 -37.69
CA ASP A 159 -15.10 11.32 -37.37
C ASP A 159 -14.96 11.62 -35.87
N PHE A 160 -15.96 12.25 -35.24
CA PHE A 160 -16.01 12.49 -33.82
C PHE A 160 -15.99 11.18 -33.02
N LEU A 161 -16.88 10.23 -33.35
CA LEU A 161 -16.92 8.93 -32.67
C LEU A 161 -15.57 8.20 -32.77
N VAL A 162 -14.97 8.15 -33.94
CA VAL A 162 -13.66 7.53 -34.15
C VAL A 162 -12.59 8.19 -33.24
N LYS A 163 -12.61 9.52 -33.16
CA LYS A 163 -11.62 10.25 -32.36
C LYS A 163 -11.79 10.05 -30.86
N ILE A 164 -13.00 10.03 -30.31
CA ILE A 164 -13.22 9.81 -28.89
C ILE A 164 -12.80 8.38 -28.47
N TYR A 165 -13.04 7.39 -29.33
CA TYR A 165 -12.55 6.02 -29.07
C TYR A 165 -11.04 5.94 -29.12
N LYS A 166 -10.36 6.63 -30.07
CA LYS A 166 -8.90 6.70 -30.10
C LYS A 166 -8.33 7.35 -28.83
N VAL A 167 -8.96 8.41 -28.34
CA VAL A 167 -8.56 9.07 -27.08
C VAL A 167 -8.70 8.10 -25.89
N ARG A 168 -9.84 7.38 -25.81
CA ARG A 168 -10.02 6.36 -24.77
C ARG A 168 -8.92 5.29 -24.81
N ASP A 169 -8.64 4.78 -26.01
CA ASP A 169 -7.68 3.70 -26.18
C ASP A 169 -6.26 4.19 -25.83
N LEU A 170 -5.88 5.39 -26.26
CA LEU A 170 -4.59 6.00 -25.90
C LEU A 170 -4.45 6.21 -24.38
N LEU A 171 -5.48 6.65 -23.69
CA LEU A 171 -5.50 6.77 -22.22
C LEU A 171 -5.33 5.40 -21.56
N ARG A 172 -6.05 4.39 -22.06
CA ARG A 172 -5.99 3.02 -21.52
C ARG A 172 -4.62 2.37 -21.73
N ASP A 173 -4.05 2.53 -22.92
CA ASP A 173 -2.73 2.00 -23.27
C ASP A 173 -1.63 2.65 -22.42
N SER A 174 -1.84 3.89 -21.96
CA SER A 174 -0.97 4.58 -21.01
C SER A 174 -1.27 4.25 -19.53
N GLY A 175 -2.11 3.24 -19.26
CA GLY A 175 -2.42 2.79 -17.90
C GLY A 175 -3.44 3.65 -17.14
N VAL A 176 -4.05 4.64 -17.79
CA VAL A 176 -5.06 5.50 -17.17
C VAL A 176 -6.40 4.76 -17.12
N GLN A 177 -7.02 4.70 -15.94
CA GLN A 177 -8.39 4.20 -15.83
C GLN A 177 -9.35 5.18 -16.49
N VAL A 178 -10.15 4.69 -17.42
CA VAL A 178 -11.06 5.51 -18.22
C VAL A 178 -12.38 4.82 -18.46
N LYS A 179 -13.47 5.57 -18.29
CA LYS A 179 -14.85 5.13 -18.56
C LYS A 179 -15.63 6.25 -19.24
N PHE A 180 -16.32 5.97 -20.36
CA PHE A 180 -17.32 6.88 -20.89
C PHE A 180 -18.52 6.98 -19.96
N LEU A 181 -19.05 8.18 -19.79
CA LEU A 181 -20.35 8.36 -19.15
C LEU A 181 -21.47 8.00 -20.13
N ASN A 182 -22.45 7.22 -19.68
CA ASN A 182 -23.68 7.00 -20.40
C ASN A 182 -24.61 8.22 -20.30
N LYS A 183 -25.76 8.18 -20.96
CA LYS A 183 -26.74 9.29 -20.99
C LYS A 183 -27.17 9.74 -19.58
N ALA A 184 -27.47 8.79 -18.68
CA ALA A 184 -27.89 9.10 -17.31
C ALA A 184 -26.74 9.72 -16.49
N GLU A 185 -25.55 9.11 -16.54
CA GLU A 185 -24.35 9.57 -15.85
C GLU A 185 -23.91 10.97 -16.36
N ALA A 186 -23.99 11.22 -17.65
CA ALA A 186 -23.65 12.52 -18.23
C ALA A 186 -24.64 13.62 -17.80
N SER A 187 -25.94 13.31 -17.76
CA SER A 187 -26.96 14.24 -17.25
C SER A 187 -26.77 14.51 -15.76
N GLU A 188 -26.52 13.47 -14.96
CA GLU A 188 -26.23 13.60 -13.53
C GLU A 188 -24.98 14.46 -13.28
N TYR A 189 -23.94 14.29 -14.08
CA TYR A 189 -22.73 15.09 -13.97
C TYR A 189 -22.98 16.57 -14.20
N VAL A 190 -23.78 16.93 -15.23
CA VAL A 190 -24.21 18.30 -15.48
C VAL A 190 -25.00 18.87 -14.32
N ASP A 191 -25.94 18.10 -13.76
CA ASP A 191 -26.75 18.51 -12.61
C ASP A 191 -25.90 18.72 -11.35
N ARG A 192 -24.92 17.85 -11.11
CA ARG A 192 -23.96 17.97 -10.00
C ARG A 192 -23.08 19.22 -10.13
N TYR A 193 -22.60 19.50 -11.33
CA TYR A 193 -21.83 20.73 -11.60
C TYR A 193 -22.70 21.97 -11.36
N PHE A 194 -23.93 21.99 -11.86
CA PHE A 194 -24.86 23.08 -11.67
C PHE A 194 -25.14 23.38 -10.20
N ALA A 195 -25.33 22.33 -9.39
CA ALA A 195 -25.58 22.47 -7.97
C ALA A 195 -24.30 22.64 -7.15
N MET A 196 -23.11 22.53 -7.75
CA MET A 196 -21.82 22.44 -7.07
C MET A 196 -21.84 21.39 -5.95
N ASN A 197 -22.55 20.27 -6.19
CA ASN A 197 -22.74 19.21 -5.19
C ASN A 197 -22.29 17.84 -5.74
N PHE A 198 -21.11 17.43 -5.34
CA PHE A 198 -20.52 16.13 -5.67
C PHE A 198 -20.44 15.20 -4.45
N LYS A 199 -21.03 15.61 -3.32
CA LYS A 199 -20.98 14.90 -2.05
C LYS A 199 -22.21 14.00 -1.84
N ASP A 200 -23.40 14.54 -2.06
CA ASP A 200 -24.65 13.85 -1.72
C ASP A 200 -25.09 12.87 -2.81
N ARG A 201 -25.84 11.84 -2.41
CA ARG A 201 -26.38 10.85 -3.36
C ARG A 201 -27.41 11.48 -4.31
N THR A 202 -28.21 12.40 -3.82
CA THR A 202 -29.23 13.11 -4.61
C THR A 202 -28.93 14.60 -4.66
N VAL A 203 -29.09 15.18 -5.85
CA VAL A 203 -28.84 16.60 -6.08
C VAL A 203 -30.17 17.31 -6.20
N SER A 204 -30.42 18.31 -5.36
CA SER A 204 -31.59 19.17 -5.46
C SER A 204 -31.22 20.42 -6.29
N MET A 205 -32.03 20.71 -7.30
CA MET A 205 -31.83 21.84 -8.18
C MET A 205 -32.45 23.10 -7.58
N THR A 206 -31.65 24.16 -7.49
CA THR A 206 -32.07 25.46 -6.98
C THR A 206 -31.86 26.56 -8.00
N ASN A 207 -32.41 27.76 -7.76
CA ASN A 207 -32.16 28.91 -8.63
C ASN A 207 -30.72 29.41 -8.48
N VAL A 208 -30.09 29.76 -9.59
CA VAL A 208 -28.82 30.48 -9.60
C VAL A 208 -29.09 31.99 -9.57
N LYS A 209 -28.39 32.67 -8.68
CA LYS A 209 -28.33 34.15 -8.61
C LYS A 209 -26.88 34.55 -8.75
N ALA A 210 -26.60 35.52 -9.57
CA ALA A 210 -25.26 36.08 -9.70
C ALA A 210 -25.31 37.56 -9.30
N ASP A 211 -24.31 37.99 -8.61
CA ASP A 211 -23.94 39.38 -8.37
C ASP A 211 -22.60 39.68 -9.06
N ASP A 212 -22.05 40.87 -8.82
CA ASP A 212 -20.81 41.33 -9.50
C ASP A 212 -19.55 40.50 -9.03
N GLU A 213 -19.62 39.77 -7.92
CA GLU A 213 -18.46 39.07 -7.34
C GLU A 213 -18.66 37.56 -7.21
N THR A 214 -19.92 37.09 -7.15
CA THR A 214 -20.21 35.69 -6.83
C THR A 214 -21.41 35.12 -7.58
N VAL A 215 -21.49 33.82 -7.64
CA VAL A 215 -22.63 33.05 -8.13
C VAL A 215 -23.19 32.24 -6.98
N SER A 216 -24.45 32.46 -6.62
CA SER A 216 -25.10 31.77 -5.49
C SER A 216 -26.12 30.76 -5.99
N MET A 217 -26.15 29.58 -5.35
CA MET A 217 -27.09 28.51 -5.65
C MET A 217 -27.45 27.75 -4.36
N GLY A 218 -28.74 27.87 -3.97
CA GLY A 218 -29.20 27.27 -2.71
C GLY A 218 -28.49 27.84 -1.51
N ASP A 219 -27.88 26.96 -0.73
CA ASP A 219 -27.10 27.23 0.46
C ASP A 219 -25.59 27.46 0.17
N LYS A 220 -25.20 27.53 -1.11
CA LYS A 220 -23.81 27.69 -1.54
C LYS A 220 -23.58 29.02 -2.24
N ARG A 221 -22.37 29.54 -2.06
CA ARG A 221 -21.84 30.69 -2.78
C ARG A 221 -20.54 30.34 -3.46
N CYS A 222 -20.43 30.62 -4.74
CA CYS A 222 -19.28 30.30 -5.55
C CYS A 222 -18.61 31.56 -6.09
N LYS A 223 -17.28 31.53 -6.19
CA LYS A 223 -16.48 32.52 -6.89
C LYS A 223 -15.62 31.83 -7.94
N VAL A 224 -15.53 32.42 -9.11
CA VAL A 224 -14.70 31.93 -10.18
C VAL A 224 -13.43 32.77 -10.25
N TYR A 225 -12.30 32.11 -10.18
CA TYR A 225 -10.98 32.70 -10.34
C TYR A 225 -10.37 32.22 -11.64
N SER A 226 -9.96 33.14 -12.51
CA SER A 226 -9.39 32.83 -13.82
C SER A 226 -7.89 33.13 -13.85
N LEU A 227 -7.12 32.36 -14.59
CA LEU A 227 -5.72 32.67 -14.92
C LEU A 227 -5.58 33.66 -16.08
N VAL A 228 -6.71 34.04 -16.70
CA VAL A 228 -6.78 34.99 -17.83
C VAL A 228 -7.50 36.26 -17.38
N ASP A 229 -6.87 37.41 -17.53
CA ASP A 229 -7.49 38.71 -17.30
C ASP A 229 -7.78 39.41 -18.62
N VAL A 230 -8.50 40.55 -18.56
CA VAL A 230 -8.96 41.31 -19.72
C VAL A 230 -7.83 41.66 -20.71
N ASP A 231 -6.65 41.95 -20.19
CA ASP A 231 -5.55 42.45 -21.02
C ASP A 231 -4.40 41.47 -21.21
N CYS A 232 -4.23 40.47 -20.32
CA CYS A 232 -3.12 39.50 -20.40
C CYS A 232 -3.31 38.27 -19.54
N ALA A 233 -2.54 37.20 -19.87
CA ALA A 233 -2.23 36.09 -18.96
C ALA A 233 -0.83 36.33 -18.42
N ALA A 234 -0.69 36.62 -17.14
CA ALA A 234 0.62 36.78 -16.49
C ALA A 234 1.13 35.43 -16.04
N LEU A 235 2.01 34.84 -16.86
CA LEU A 235 2.63 33.54 -16.63
C LEU A 235 4.16 33.68 -16.55
N PRO A 236 4.86 32.80 -15.83
CA PRO A 236 6.33 32.80 -15.81
C PRO A 236 6.89 32.40 -17.18
N SER A 237 8.12 32.84 -17.49
CA SER A 237 8.80 32.53 -18.75
C SER A 237 9.09 31.04 -18.95
N LEU A 238 9.21 30.28 -17.88
CA LEU A 238 9.41 28.83 -17.87
C LEU A 238 8.39 28.17 -16.96
N ILE A 239 7.62 27.23 -17.52
CA ILE A 239 6.62 26.46 -16.78
C ILE A 239 7.06 24.99 -16.80
N ARG A 240 7.10 24.37 -15.62
CA ARG A 240 7.36 22.94 -15.45
C ARG A 240 6.07 22.23 -14.97
N PRO A 241 5.90 20.93 -15.26
CA PRO A 241 4.70 20.20 -14.84
C PRO A 241 4.61 19.96 -13.32
N TYR A 242 5.67 20.22 -12.58
CA TYR A 242 5.77 20.06 -11.13
C TYR A 242 6.54 21.21 -10.49
N THR A 243 6.39 21.31 -9.17
CA THR A 243 7.25 22.12 -8.31
C THR A 243 7.79 21.26 -7.18
N ASN A 244 8.85 21.71 -6.51
CA ASN A 244 9.41 20.99 -5.37
C ASN A 244 8.99 21.64 -4.05
N ILE A 245 8.59 20.81 -3.09
CA ILE A 245 8.52 21.19 -1.68
C ILE A 245 9.72 20.58 -0.96
N GLU A 246 10.27 21.31 -0.01
CA GLU A 246 11.39 20.82 0.79
C GLU A 246 10.87 20.11 2.04
N VAL A 247 11.24 18.84 2.19
CA VAL A 247 10.89 18.01 3.35
C VAL A 247 12.17 17.36 3.87
N ASN A 248 12.62 17.75 5.06
CA ASN A 248 13.81 17.20 5.72
C ASN A 248 15.07 17.18 4.82
N ASN A 249 15.36 18.34 4.19
CA ASN A 249 16.45 18.49 3.21
C ASN A 249 16.36 17.49 2.04
N THR A 250 15.16 17.16 1.64
CA THR A 250 14.86 16.32 0.47
C THR A 250 13.80 17.03 -0.36
N GLU A 251 14.09 17.22 -1.64
CA GLU A 251 13.13 17.81 -2.58
C GLU A 251 12.08 16.76 -2.97
N MET A 252 10.82 17.05 -2.66
CA MET A 252 9.67 16.23 -3.02
C MET A 252 8.89 16.92 -4.13
N PRO A 253 8.76 16.34 -5.32
CA PRO A 253 7.94 16.91 -6.38
C PRO A 253 6.46 16.80 -6.01
N VAL A 254 5.74 17.89 -6.29
CA VAL A 254 4.28 17.99 -6.22
C VAL A 254 3.78 18.69 -7.47
N ASP A 255 2.50 18.58 -7.77
CA ASP A 255 1.90 19.26 -8.92
C ASP A 255 2.16 20.77 -8.88
N LEU A 256 2.42 21.38 -10.04
CA LEU A 256 2.60 22.82 -10.15
C LEU A 256 1.41 23.58 -9.55
N VAL A 257 0.20 23.10 -9.79
CA VAL A 257 -1.05 23.72 -9.33
C VAL A 257 -1.65 23.00 -8.11
N SER A 258 -0.83 22.31 -7.32
CA SER A 258 -1.27 21.58 -6.11
C SER A 258 -2.08 22.41 -5.11
N VAL A 259 -1.94 23.73 -5.14
CA VAL A 259 -2.71 24.66 -4.30
C VAL A 259 -4.23 24.51 -4.45
N VAL A 260 -4.72 24.03 -5.59
CA VAL A 260 -6.17 23.93 -5.87
C VAL A 260 -6.87 22.81 -5.09
N ASP A 261 -6.15 21.83 -4.61
CA ASP A 261 -6.72 20.68 -3.89
C ASP A 261 -6.92 20.91 -2.38
N ASN A 262 -6.41 22.01 -1.84
CA ASN A 262 -6.51 22.33 -0.40
C ASN A 262 -6.79 23.82 -0.15
N ILE A 263 -7.85 24.35 -0.75
CA ILE A 263 -8.28 25.73 -0.53
C ILE A 263 -9.02 25.83 0.82
N PRO A 264 -8.59 26.73 1.74
CA PRO A 264 -9.25 26.90 3.05
C PRO A 264 -10.74 27.22 2.91
N ASN A 265 -11.57 26.62 3.74
CA ASN A 265 -13.03 26.83 3.81
C ASN A 265 -13.82 26.37 2.56
N ALA A 266 -13.17 25.92 1.49
CA ALA A 266 -13.86 25.41 0.32
C ALA A 266 -14.51 24.05 0.62
N GLU A 267 -15.78 23.88 0.20
CA GLU A 267 -16.44 22.58 0.22
C GLU A 267 -16.29 21.81 -1.09
N THR A 268 -16.33 22.56 -2.19
CA THR A 268 -16.16 22.01 -3.53
C THR A 268 -15.33 22.98 -4.38
N VAL A 269 -14.31 22.47 -5.02
CA VAL A 269 -13.50 23.22 -5.97
C VAL A 269 -13.54 22.50 -7.31
N VAL A 270 -13.86 23.20 -8.38
CA VAL A 270 -13.75 22.65 -9.74
C VAL A 270 -12.67 23.41 -10.48
N TYR A 271 -11.58 22.75 -10.78
CA TYR A 271 -10.50 23.30 -11.61
C TYR A 271 -10.77 22.96 -13.08
N ASN A 272 -11.16 23.95 -13.85
CA ASN A 272 -11.46 23.85 -15.27
C ASN A 272 -10.21 24.12 -16.10
N GLN A 273 -9.85 23.19 -16.97
CA GLN A 273 -8.65 23.23 -17.79
C GLN A 273 -9.06 22.97 -19.24
N ILE A 274 -9.09 24.04 -20.02
CA ILE A 274 -9.65 23.99 -21.38
C ILE A 274 -8.56 24.31 -22.40
N ILE A 275 -8.39 23.42 -23.36
CA ILE A 275 -7.43 23.54 -24.47
C ILE A 275 -8.22 23.47 -25.77
N PHE A 276 -8.22 24.54 -26.55
CA PHE A 276 -8.81 24.61 -27.87
C PHE A 276 -7.74 24.35 -28.93
N LEU A 277 -8.09 23.56 -29.92
CA LEU A 277 -7.18 23.14 -31.00
C LEU A 277 -7.55 23.91 -32.30
N PRO A 278 -6.95 25.09 -32.55
CA PRO A 278 -7.22 25.89 -33.74
C PRO A 278 -6.51 25.35 -34.98
N SER A 279 -6.82 25.89 -36.11
CA SER A 279 -6.09 25.63 -37.36
C SER A 279 -4.68 26.15 -37.31
N GLN A 280 -3.69 25.22 -37.23
CA GLN A 280 -2.28 25.56 -37.14
C GLN A 280 -1.82 26.48 -38.29
N LYS A 281 -2.31 26.20 -39.50
CA LYS A 281 -1.99 27.02 -40.68
C LYS A 281 -2.47 28.46 -40.51
N ARG A 282 -3.68 28.68 -39.97
CA ARG A 282 -4.24 30.00 -39.71
C ARG A 282 -3.47 30.74 -38.64
N GLU A 283 -3.16 30.07 -37.54
CA GLU A 283 -2.47 30.71 -36.40
C GLU A 283 -1.02 31.07 -36.75
N LEU A 284 -0.28 30.23 -37.47
CA LEU A 284 1.05 30.54 -37.96
C LEU A 284 1.04 31.77 -38.92
N ALA A 285 0.06 31.83 -39.78
CA ALA A 285 -0.08 32.99 -40.66
C ALA A 285 -0.42 34.28 -39.87
N LEU A 286 -1.21 34.20 -38.81
CA LEU A 286 -1.48 35.33 -37.91
C LEU A 286 -0.23 35.77 -37.14
N LEU A 287 0.59 34.84 -36.67
CA LEU A 287 1.87 35.13 -36.03
C LEU A 287 2.83 35.82 -37.02
N ASP A 288 2.93 35.36 -38.27
CA ASP A 288 3.72 36.01 -39.30
C ASP A 288 3.27 37.43 -39.56
N LYS A 289 1.96 37.66 -39.65
CA LYS A 289 1.41 38.99 -39.83
C LYS A 289 1.71 39.92 -38.66
N LYS A 290 1.63 39.37 -37.40
CA LYS A 290 1.96 40.08 -36.19
C LYS A 290 3.44 40.42 -36.14
N LYS A 291 4.34 39.45 -36.44
CA LYS A 291 5.77 39.64 -36.56
C LYS A 291 6.14 40.78 -37.53
N ASN A 292 5.56 40.76 -38.75
CA ASN A 292 5.79 41.77 -39.77
C ASN A 292 5.31 43.16 -39.33
N ARG A 293 4.20 43.23 -38.59
CA ARG A 293 3.69 44.50 -38.02
C ARG A 293 4.68 45.07 -37.00
N HIS A 294 5.19 44.25 -36.06
CA HIS A 294 6.18 44.70 -35.08
C HIS A 294 7.50 45.08 -35.77
N ALA A 295 7.92 44.36 -36.77
CA ALA A 295 9.14 44.64 -37.51
C ALA A 295 9.05 46.00 -38.29
N SER A 296 7.84 46.47 -38.65
CA SER A 296 7.67 47.73 -39.35
C SER A 296 7.85 48.99 -38.51
N ILE A 297 7.82 48.86 -37.18
CA ILE A 297 8.02 49.98 -36.24
C ILE A 297 9.12 49.61 -35.26
N PRO A 298 10.40 49.88 -35.57
CA PRO A 298 11.52 49.46 -34.76
C PRO A 298 11.66 50.25 -33.46
N ASN A 299 11.28 49.62 -32.37
CA ASN A 299 11.60 50.06 -31.00
C ASN A 299 12.02 48.82 -30.19
N PRO A 300 12.63 48.97 -29.02
CA PRO A 300 13.09 47.80 -28.21
C PRO A 300 12.00 46.79 -27.93
N SER A 301 10.80 47.20 -27.59
CA SER A 301 9.68 46.27 -27.30
C SER A 301 9.23 45.51 -28.52
N ASN A 302 9.18 46.17 -29.69
CA ASN A 302 8.81 45.50 -30.93
C ASN A 302 9.92 44.56 -31.43
N GLN A 303 11.18 44.88 -31.20
CA GLN A 303 12.31 43.98 -31.52
C GLN A 303 12.23 42.70 -30.67
N MET A 304 11.99 42.83 -29.36
CA MET A 304 11.75 41.67 -28.50
C MET A 304 10.56 40.83 -28.98
N ALA A 305 9.43 41.44 -29.29
CA ALA A 305 8.25 40.73 -29.81
C ALA A 305 8.53 39.95 -31.10
N VAL A 306 9.35 40.50 -32.00
CA VAL A 306 9.79 39.81 -33.22
C VAL A 306 10.68 38.61 -32.88
N GLU A 307 11.55 38.75 -31.92
CA GLU A 307 12.43 37.67 -31.51
C GLU A 307 11.70 36.54 -30.79
N ASP A 308 10.78 36.88 -29.90
CA ASP A 308 9.88 35.94 -29.23
C ASP A 308 9.02 35.12 -30.22
N ILE A 309 8.41 35.81 -31.20
CA ILE A 309 7.62 35.14 -32.26
C ILE A 309 8.50 34.19 -33.06
N LYS A 310 9.73 34.58 -33.42
CA LYS A 310 10.68 33.70 -34.13
C LYS A 310 11.02 32.47 -33.29
N GLN A 311 11.32 32.63 -32.00
CA GLN A 311 11.63 31.51 -31.10
C GLN A 311 10.46 30.51 -31.05
N VAL A 312 9.23 31.00 -30.91
CA VAL A 312 8.03 30.13 -30.93
C VAL A 312 7.89 29.39 -32.27
N GLN A 313 8.10 30.07 -33.39
CA GLN A 313 8.05 29.47 -34.74
C GLN A 313 9.15 28.42 -34.92
N ASP A 314 10.36 28.66 -34.42
CA ASP A 314 11.49 27.71 -34.45
C ASP A 314 11.21 26.46 -33.64
N VAL A 315 10.63 26.61 -32.44
CA VAL A 315 10.22 25.47 -31.59
C VAL A 315 9.14 24.63 -32.28
N ILE A 316 8.14 25.26 -32.86
CA ILE A 316 7.08 24.55 -33.60
C ILE A 316 7.66 23.78 -34.79
N ALA A 317 8.58 24.39 -35.52
CA ALA A 317 9.21 23.75 -36.68
C ALA A 317 10.12 22.56 -36.32
N ARG A 318 10.84 22.66 -35.21
CA ARG A 318 11.80 21.60 -34.77
C ARG A 318 11.12 20.47 -34.00
N GLU A 319 10.17 20.80 -33.16
CA GLU A 319 9.61 19.85 -32.16
C GLU A 319 8.16 19.45 -32.48
N SER A 320 7.60 19.94 -33.62
CA SER A 320 6.23 19.63 -34.03
C SER A 320 5.15 19.93 -32.98
N LYS A 321 5.39 20.92 -32.12
CA LYS A 321 4.47 21.35 -31.07
C LYS A 321 3.29 22.12 -31.71
N LEU A 322 2.13 22.03 -31.03
CA LEU A 322 0.93 22.72 -31.49
C LEU A 322 0.75 24.08 -30.80
N LEU A 323 0.27 25.06 -31.55
CA LEU A 323 -0.32 26.27 -31.00
C LEU A 323 -1.73 25.94 -30.52
N VAL A 324 -2.03 26.35 -29.30
CA VAL A 324 -3.34 26.12 -28.69
C VAL A 324 -3.85 27.39 -28.01
N TYR A 325 -5.15 27.57 -28.01
CA TYR A 325 -5.77 28.53 -27.11
C TYR A 325 -6.18 27.83 -25.82
N THR A 326 -6.00 28.51 -24.72
CA THR A 326 -6.29 27.90 -23.42
C THR A 326 -7.10 28.81 -22.52
N HIS A 327 -7.85 28.18 -21.61
CA HIS A 327 -8.52 28.86 -20.50
C HIS A 327 -8.41 27.98 -19.25
N PHE A 328 -8.03 28.61 -18.15
CA PHE A 328 -7.95 27.94 -16.84
C PHE A 328 -8.71 28.76 -15.82
N ASN A 329 -9.67 28.16 -15.13
CA ASN A 329 -10.36 28.80 -14.02
C ASN A 329 -10.68 27.83 -12.90
N MET A 330 -10.86 28.35 -11.70
CA MET A 330 -11.27 27.63 -10.51
C MET A 330 -12.62 28.13 -10.05
N VAL A 331 -13.62 27.26 -10.01
CA VAL A 331 -14.91 27.53 -9.36
C VAL A 331 -14.82 27.04 -7.92
N VAL A 332 -14.75 27.97 -6.97
CA VAL A 332 -14.62 27.67 -5.54
C VAL A 332 -15.98 27.88 -4.86
N GLY A 333 -16.57 26.79 -4.40
CA GLY A 333 -17.84 26.76 -3.68
C GLY A 333 -17.66 26.67 -2.18
N VAL A 334 -18.32 27.57 -1.45
CA VAL A 334 -18.32 27.60 0.03
C VAL A 334 -19.78 27.65 0.53
N PRO A 335 -20.07 27.32 1.81
CA PRO A 335 -21.37 27.63 2.44
C PRO A 335 -21.71 29.10 2.32
N ALA A 336 -23.00 29.43 2.18
CA ALA A 336 -23.45 30.81 1.88
C ALA A 336 -23.04 31.86 2.95
N ASP A 337 -22.84 31.44 4.19
CA ASP A 337 -22.41 32.24 5.34
C ASP A 337 -20.88 32.37 5.47
N THR A 338 -20.12 31.66 4.65
CA THR A 338 -18.65 31.60 4.77
C THR A 338 -18.01 32.75 3.97
N ASP A 339 -16.97 33.35 4.55
CA ASP A 339 -16.19 34.39 3.91
C ASP A 339 -15.23 33.80 2.85
N LEU A 340 -15.34 34.30 1.62
CA LEU A 340 -14.50 33.94 0.48
C LEU A 340 -13.12 34.63 0.50
N GLN A 341 -12.91 35.65 1.35
CA GLN A 341 -11.65 36.40 1.37
C GLN A 341 -10.46 35.54 1.71
N LYS A 342 -10.65 34.53 2.60
CA LYS A 342 -9.60 33.55 2.92
C LYS A 342 -9.19 32.69 1.72
N CYS A 343 -10.16 32.28 0.91
CA CYS A 343 -9.90 31.54 -0.34
C CYS A 343 -9.13 32.43 -1.33
N THR A 344 -9.57 33.69 -1.48
CA THR A 344 -8.93 34.65 -2.38
C THR A 344 -7.48 34.89 -1.98
N ASN A 345 -7.23 35.22 -0.72
CA ASN A 345 -5.87 35.46 -0.21
C ASN A 345 -4.95 34.24 -0.35
N HIS A 346 -5.50 33.05 -0.11
CA HIS A 346 -4.74 31.79 -0.27
C HIS A 346 -4.31 31.58 -1.72
N LEU A 347 -5.24 31.69 -2.67
CA LEU A 347 -4.97 31.51 -4.08
C LEU A 347 -4.01 32.57 -4.62
N GLU A 348 -4.24 33.85 -4.32
CA GLU A 348 -3.37 34.94 -4.74
C GLU A 348 -1.93 34.77 -4.25
N ASN A 349 -1.75 34.44 -2.98
CA ASN A 349 -0.43 34.20 -2.40
C ASN A 349 0.27 32.99 -3.02
N ALA A 350 -0.45 31.91 -3.22
CA ALA A 350 0.14 30.66 -3.75
C ALA A 350 0.50 30.79 -5.22
N PHE A 351 -0.41 31.30 -6.06
CA PHE A 351 -0.12 31.52 -7.49
C PHE A 351 0.89 32.65 -7.70
N GLY A 352 0.83 33.71 -6.88
CA GLY A 352 1.81 34.79 -6.94
C GLY A 352 3.25 34.33 -6.68
N ARG A 353 3.46 33.38 -5.77
CA ARG A 353 4.80 32.77 -5.53
C ARG A 353 5.31 32.03 -6.75
N MET A 354 4.44 31.51 -7.59
CA MET A 354 4.77 30.82 -8.83
C MET A 354 4.94 31.81 -10.03
N GLY A 355 4.73 33.10 -9.81
CA GLY A 355 4.74 34.12 -10.89
C GLY A 355 3.48 34.06 -11.77
N ILE A 356 2.41 33.44 -11.27
CA ILE A 356 1.10 33.37 -11.97
C ILE A 356 0.14 34.33 -11.25
N HIS A 357 -0.49 35.24 -12.01
CA HIS A 357 -1.49 36.13 -11.47
C HIS A 357 -2.88 35.63 -11.80
N ILE A 358 -3.74 35.55 -10.80
CA ILE A 358 -5.17 35.24 -10.98
C ILE A 358 -5.98 36.53 -11.22
N SER A 359 -6.91 36.45 -12.14
CA SER A 359 -7.84 37.55 -12.44
C SER A 359 -8.85 37.72 -11.31
N LYS A 360 -9.02 38.95 -10.88
CA LYS A 360 -10.05 39.39 -9.94
C LYS A 360 -11.27 39.98 -10.63
N ARG A 361 -11.37 39.83 -11.96
CA ARG A 361 -12.47 40.38 -12.78
C ARG A 361 -13.81 39.91 -12.23
N ALA A 362 -14.60 40.84 -11.72
CA ALA A 362 -15.83 40.55 -11.00
C ALA A 362 -17.02 40.36 -11.93
N TYR A 363 -17.08 41.13 -13.01
CA TYR A 363 -18.30 41.31 -13.81
C TYR A 363 -18.74 40.11 -14.66
N ASN A 364 -17.90 39.13 -14.89
CA ASN A 364 -18.20 37.96 -15.74
C ASN A 364 -18.31 36.64 -14.95
N GLN A 365 -18.61 36.70 -13.67
CA GLN A 365 -18.68 35.50 -12.81
C GLN A 365 -19.68 34.45 -13.35
N LEU A 366 -20.90 34.88 -13.69
CA LEU A 366 -21.91 34.00 -14.28
C LEU A 366 -21.51 33.46 -15.65
N GLU A 367 -20.90 34.27 -16.48
CA GLU A 367 -20.42 33.87 -17.79
C GLU A 367 -19.36 32.78 -17.72
N LEU A 368 -18.34 32.96 -16.87
CA LEU A 368 -17.30 31.98 -16.66
C LEU A 368 -17.85 30.68 -16.05
N PHE A 369 -18.76 30.79 -15.07
CA PHE A 369 -19.43 29.63 -14.50
C PHE A 369 -20.20 28.82 -15.54
N VAL A 370 -21.01 29.51 -16.39
CA VAL A 370 -21.81 28.86 -17.42
C VAL A 370 -20.93 28.27 -18.53
N SER A 371 -19.87 28.95 -18.92
CA SER A 371 -18.94 28.49 -19.95
C SER A 371 -18.15 27.26 -19.54
N SER A 372 -18.02 27.05 -18.25
CA SER A 372 -17.31 25.86 -17.65
C SER A 372 -18.20 24.63 -17.53
N PHE A 373 -19.45 24.66 -17.98
CA PHE A 373 -20.27 23.44 -18.11
C PHE A 373 -19.65 22.45 -19.11
N PRO A 374 -19.74 21.14 -18.86
CA PRO A 374 -19.26 20.13 -19.81
C PRO A 374 -19.78 20.37 -21.22
N GLY A 375 -18.91 20.51 -22.21
CA GLY A 375 -19.27 20.75 -23.61
C GLY A 375 -19.66 22.18 -23.99
N ASN A 376 -19.70 23.12 -23.03
CA ASN A 376 -20.08 24.49 -23.28
C ASN A 376 -18.90 25.48 -23.40
N CYS A 377 -17.68 24.96 -23.46
CA CYS A 377 -16.45 25.76 -23.44
C CYS A 377 -16.32 26.76 -24.63
N TYR A 378 -16.96 26.50 -25.77
CA TYR A 378 -16.94 27.41 -26.90
C TYR A 378 -17.77 28.69 -26.68
N SER A 379 -18.54 28.79 -25.57
CA SER A 379 -19.20 30.03 -25.14
C SER A 379 -18.23 31.04 -24.52
N LEU A 380 -17.02 30.64 -24.15
CA LEU A 380 -15.96 31.55 -23.71
C LEU A 380 -15.59 32.57 -24.81
N ASN A 381 -15.40 33.82 -24.42
CA ASN A 381 -15.03 34.86 -25.37
C ASN A 381 -13.62 34.59 -25.92
N GLU A 382 -13.48 34.61 -27.26
CA GLU A 382 -12.21 34.30 -27.92
C GLU A 382 -11.14 35.38 -27.67
N GLU A 383 -11.54 36.62 -27.49
CA GLU A 383 -10.65 37.79 -27.36
C GLU A 383 -10.17 38.00 -25.93
N TYR A 384 -11.05 37.79 -24.94
CA TYR A 384 -10.77 38.13 -23.53
C TYR A 384 -10.57 36.98 -22.61
N ASP A 385 -11.07 35.75 -22.94
CA ASP A 385 -11.03 34.62 -22.02
C ASP A 385 -10.05 33.51 -22.47
N ARG A 386 -9.42 33.66 -23.64
CA ARG A 386 -8.49 32.66 -24.17
C ARG A 386 -7.13 33.30 -24.43
N PHE A 387 -6.07 32.59 -24.10
CA PHE A 387 -4.71 33.01 -24.45
C PHE A 387 -4.01 31.95 -25.31
N LEU A 388 -3.15 32.42 -26.21
CA LEU A 388 -2.41 31.58 -27.14
C LEU A 388 -1.11 31.12 -26.48
N THR A 389 -0.84 29.81 -26.51
CA THR A 389 0.41 29.22 -25.99
C THR A 389 0.77 27.94 -26.74
N LEU A 390 1.91 27.31 -26.41
CA LEU A 390 2.26 25.99 -26.89
C LEU A 390 1.52 24.90 -26.09
N SER A 391 1.22 23.78 -26.75
CA SER A 391 0.50 22.64 -26.14
C SER A 391 1.15 22.15 -24.84
N ASP A 392 2.46 22.05 -24.82
CA ASP A 392 3.20 21.55 -23.65
C ASP A 392 3.08 22.49 -22.46
N ALA A 393 3.18 23.81 -22.70
CA ALA A 393 3.02 24.81 -21.65
C ALA A 393 1.59 24.78 -21.07
N ALA A 394 0.59 24.61 -21.94
CA ALA A 394 -0.79 24.43 -21.53
C ALA A 394 -0.99 23.20 -20.65
N VAL A 395 -0.42 22.06 -21.05
CA VAL A 395 -0.53 20.80 -20.29
C VAL A 395 0.22 20.87 -18.95
N CYS A 396 1.31 21.65 -18.86
CA CYS A 396 1.98 21.88 -17.57
C CYS A 396 1.06 22.53 -16.51
N LEU A 397 0.11 23.36 -16.92
CA LEU A 397 -0.88 23.97 -16.03
C LEU A 397 -2.06 23.04 -15.69
N MET A 398 -2.17 21.88 -16.32
CA MET A 398 -3.19 20.90 -15.96
C MET A 398 -2.82 20.21 -14.65
N TYR A 399 -3.82 19.91 -13.81
CA TYR A 399 -3.64 19.13 -12.57
C TYR A 399 -3.45 17.64 -12.91
N LYS A 400 -2.53 16.96 -12.22
CA LYS A 400 -2.06 15.62 -12.62
C LYS A 400 -2.17 14.56 -11.53
N GLU A 401 -2.33 15.02 -10.28
CA GLU A 401 -2.26 14.13 -9.12
C GLU A 401 -3.60 13.49 -8.79
N ARG A 402 -3.54 12.33 -8.19
CA ARG A 402 -4.67 11.64 -7.57
C ARG A 402 -4.36 11.35 -6.10
N VAL A 403 -5.40 11.31 -5.30
CA VAL A 403 -5.32 10.85 -3.92
C VAL A 403 -5.18 9.33 -3.87
N GLN A 404 -4.73 8.83 -2.73
CA GLN A 404 -4.63 7.39 -2.53
C GLN A 404 -6.02 6.81 -2.24
N HIS A 405 -6.38 5.76 -2.97
CA HIS A 405 -7.63 5.03 -2.78
C HIS A 405 -7.40 3.63 -2.20
N SER A 406 -8.43 3.08 -1.54
CA SER A 406 -8.42 1.69 -1.10
C SER A 406 -8.33 0.73 -2.27
N GLU A 407 -7.53 -0.30 -2.12
CA GLU A 407 -7.39 -1.38 -3.11
C GLU A 407 -8.60 -2.33 -3.08
N GLU A 408 -8.98 -2.83 -4.25
CA GLU A 408 -9.96 -3.92 -4.37
C GLU A 408 -9.26 -5.25 -4.06
N THR A 409 -9.38 -5.71 -2.81
CA THR A 409 -8.71 -6.94 -2.34
C THR A 409 -9.58 -7.66 -1.29
N PRO A 410 -9.52 -9.00 -1.23
CA PRO A 410 -10.15 -9.75 -0.15
C PRO A 410 -9.43 -9.59 1.19
N ILE A 411 -8.13 -9.20 1.18
CA ILE A 411 -7.34 -8.90 2.39
C ILE A 411 -7.20 -7.40 2.52
N LYS A 412 -7.86 -6.83 3.51
CA LYS A 412 -7.88 -5.39 3.74
C LYS A 412 -7.10 -5.06 5.01
N ILE A 413 -5.86 -4.65 4.84
CA ILE A 413 -5.10 -4.06 5.94
C ILE A 413 -5.23 -2.54 5.84
N TYR A 414 -5.84 -1.96 6.86
CA TYR A 414 -6.11 -0.54 6.92
C TYR A 414 -4.92 0.21 7.48
N TYR A 415 -4.50 1.19 6.72
CA TYR A 415 -3.56 2.24 7.07
C TYR A 415 -4.25 3.58 6.88
N THR A 416 -3.61 4.68 7.21
CA THR A 416 -4.09 5.99 6.79
C THR A 416 -3.26 6.51 5.62
N ASP A 417 -3.93 7.23 4.72
CA ASP A 417 -3.24 8.06 3.74
C ASP A 417 -2.60 9.28 4.41
N ARG A 418 -1.95 10.13 3.62
CA ARG A 418 -1.33 11.35 4.14
C ARG A 418 -2.32 12.46 4.50
N GLN A 419 -3.61 12.31 4.20
CA GLN A 419 -4.67 13.15 4.73
C GLN A 419 -5.17 12.66 6.10
N GLY A 420 -4.84 11.45 6.49
CA GLY A 420 -5.20 10.83 7.75
C GLY A 420 -6.51 10.04 7.71
N VAL A 421 -6.96 9.61 6.54
CA VAL A 421 -8.12 8.73 6.41
C VAL A 421 -7.73 7.30 6.12
N PRO A 422 -8.50 6.32 6.62
CA PRO A 422 -8.24 4.92 6.38
C PRO A 422 -8.27 4.56 4.88
N VAL A 423 -7.24 3.87 4.44
CA VAL A 423 -7.14 3.24 3.13
C VAL A 423 -6.76 1.78 3.30
N ALA A 424 -7.47 0.90 2.63
CA ALA A 424 -7.19 -0.52 2.65
C ALA A 424 -6.15 -0.88 1.58
N ILE A 425 -5.15 -1.66 1.96
CA ILE A 425 -4.17 -2.21 1.02
C ILE A 425 -4.04 -3.72 1.21
N ASP A 426 -3.70 -4.43 0.16
CA ASP A 426 -3.24 -5.81 0.24
C ASP A 426 -1.76 -5.83 0.62
N ILE A 427 -1.48 -6.01 1.91
CA ILE A 427 -0.10 -6.06 2.41
C ILE A 427 0.69 -7.23 1.83
N THR A 428 0.00 -8.29 1.38
CA THR A 428 0.65 -9.44 0.76
C THR A 428 1.06 -9.16 -0.68
N GLY A 429 0.42 -8.19 -1.34
CA GLY A 429 0.61 -7.85 -2.74
C GLY A 429 0.18 -8.91 -3.73
N LYS A 430 -0.51 -9.97 -3.27
CA LYS A 430 -0.80 -11.17 -4.05
C LYS A 430 -2.29 -11.37 -4.36
N GLU A 431 -3.16 -10.85 -3.50
CA GLU A 431 -4.60 -11.17 -3.52
C GLU A 431 -5.46 -10.06 -4.13
N GLY A 432 -4.88 -8.88 -4.39
CA GLY A 432 -5.56 -7.78 -5.04
C GLY A 432 -5.86 -8.04 -6.52
N LYS A 433 -6.62 -7.15 -7.13
CA LYS A 433 -6.96 -7.18 -8.56
C LYS A 433 -5.72 -7.28 -9.46
N ASN A 434 -4.65 -6.60 -9.06
CA ASN A 434 -3.36 -6.65 -9.70
C ASN A 434 -2.37 -7.38 -8.79
N LYS A 435 -1.84 -8.50 -9.25
CA LYS A 435 -0.79 -9.22 -8.54
C LYS A 435 0.51 -8.39 -8.58
N LEU A 436 0.97 -7.92 -7.43
CA LEU A 436 2.19 -7.11 -7.29
C LEU A 436 3.42 -7.94 -6.91
N THR A 437 3.21 -9.10 -6.25
CA THR A 437 4.28 -9.93 -5.68
C THR A 437 4.10 -11.40 -6.06
N ASP A 438 5.19 -12.16 -6.06
CA ASP A 438 5.16 -13.61 -6.26
C ASP A 438 5.01 -14.40 -4.97
N ASN A 439 5.42 -13.81 -3.85
CA ASN A 439 5.26 -14.38 -2.51
C ASN A 439 4.74 -13.31 -1.53
N SER A 440 4.23 -13.73 -0.38
CA SER A 440 3.69 -12.85 0.66
C SER A 440 4.67 -12.68 1.83
N ASN A 441 5.91 -13.10 1.67
CA ASN A 441 6.92 -12.93 2.70
C ASN A 441 7.34 -11.46 2.80
N PHE A 442 7.64 -11.03 4.01
CA PHE A 442 7.99 -9.64 4.24
C PHE A 442 9.24 -9.46 5.12
N PHE A 443 9.87 -8.32 4.92
CA PHE A 443 10.98 -7.84 5.72
C PHE A 443 10.64 -6.47 6.28
N CYS A 444 10.75 -6.29 7.59
CA CYS A 444 10.47 -5.04 8.28
C CYS A 444 11.72 -4.53 9.01
N LEU A 445 12.17 -3.31 8.66
CA LEU A 445 13.32 -2.66 9.26
C LEU A 445 12.91 -1.36 9.94
N GLY A 446 13.29 -1.21 11.20
CA GLY A 446 13.07 0.03 11.92
C GLY A 446 13.96 0.18 13.15
N PRO A 447 14.64 1.32 13.30
CA PRO A 447 15.46 1.60 14.48
C PRO A 447 14.67 1.47 15.78
N SER A 448 15.37 1.28 16.90
CA SER A 448 14.73 1.30 18.22
C SER A 448 13.95 2.62 18.43
N GLY A 449 12.71 2.51 18.91
CA GLY A 449 11.80 3.63 19.12
C GLY A 449 11.10 4.15 17.85
N SER A 450 11.32 3.53 16.68
CA SER A 450 10.63 3.93 15.44
C SER A 450 9.15 3.52 15.36
N GLY A 451 8.68 2.63 16.26
CA GLY A 451 7.32 2.11 16.30
C GLY A 451 7.13 0.75 15.63
N LYS A 452 8.20 -0.04 15.49
CA LYS A 452 8.17 -1.39 14.90
C LYS A 452 7.09 -2.29 15.46
N SER A 453 7.15 -2.55 16.79
CA SER A 453 6.20 -3.43 17.46
C SER A 453 4.77 -2.88 17.40
N PHE A 454 4.60 -1.56 17.45
CA PHE A 454 3.29 -0.91 17.26
C PHE A 454 2.71 -1.19 15.87
N HIS A 455 3.53 -1.01 14.82
CA HIS A 455 3.14 -1.33 13.45
C HIS A 455 2.81 -2.81 13.27
N MET A 456 3.67 -3.70 13.77
CA MET A 456 3.45 -5.14 13.63
C MET A 456 2.22 -5.63 14.41
N ASN A 457 1.96 -5.10 15.61
CA ASN A 457 0.72 -5.39 16.34
C ASN A 457 -0.52 -5.01 15.51
N SER A 458 -0.53 -3.83 14.88
CA SER A 458 -1.61 -3.40 13.99
C SER A 458 -1.80 -4.36 12.80
N VAL A 459 -0.71 -4.80 12.17
CA VAL A 459 -0.76 -5.71 11.01
C VAL A 459 -1.27 -7.09 11.42
N VAL A 460 -0.69 -7.70 12.47
CA VAL A 460 -1.06 -9.07 12.86
C VAL A 460 -2.46 -9.14 13.45
N ARG A 461 -2.92 -8.08 14.15
CA ARG A 461 -4.30 -7.94 14.58
C ARG A 461 -5.26 -8.02 13.40
N GLN A 462 -5.05 -7.17 12.41
CA GLN A 462 -5.94 -7.10 11.24
C GLN A 462 -5.90 -8.39 10.40
N LEU A 463 -4.74 -9.05 10.28
CA LEU A 463 -4.63 -10.35 9.63
C LEU A 463 -5.41 -11.43 10.39
N HIS A 464 -5.28 -11.45 11.73
CA HIS A 464 -5.97 -12.43 12.57
C HIS A 464 -7.49 -12.25 12.53
N GLU A 465 -7.98 -11.03 12.63
CA GLU A 465 -9.42 -10.69 12.50
C GLU A 465 -10.01 -11.13 11.14
N GLN A 466 -9.18 -11.30 10.12
CA GLN A 466 -9.56 -11.83 8.79
C GLN A 466 -9.28 -13.33 8.64
N GLY A 467 -9.13 -14.06 9.75
CA GLY A 467 -8.99 -15.51 9.76
C GLY A 467 -7.60 -16.05 9.44
N THR A 468 -6.56 -15.23 9.56
CA THR A 468 -5.16 -15.67 9.44
C THR A 468 -4.68 -16.21 10.79
N ASP A 469 -4.13 -17.42 10.82
CA ASP A 469 -3.42 -17.93 12.00
C ASP A 469 -2.08 -17.22 12.16
N VAL A 470 -1.81 -16.76 13.36
CA VAL A 470 -0.60 -15.98 13.70
C VAL A 470 0.30 -16.79 14.63
N VAL A 471 1.57 -16.93 14.26
CA VAL A 471 2.64 -17.45 15.13
C VAL A 471 3.74 -16.40 15.22
N MET A 472 4.11 -16.04 16.42
CA MET A 472 5.10 -15.00 16.67
C MET A 472 6.25 -15.52 17.51
N VAL A 473 7.47 -15.10 17.14
CA VAL A 473 8.66 -15.20 17.99
C VAL A 473 8.95 -13.79 18.48
N ASP A 474 8.72 -13.57 19.77
CA ASP A 474 8.85 -12.27 20.44
C ASP A 474 10.12 -12.24 21.32
N THR A 475 10.80 -11.10 21.34
CA THR A 475 12.02 -10.89 22.15
C THR A 475 11.96 -9.59 22.95
N GLY A 476 10.80 -9.19 23.38
CA GLY A 476 10.64 -7.92 24.12
C GLY A 476 9.27 -7.76 24.74
N ASN A 477 8.54 -8.86 24.92
CA ASN A 477 7.20 -8.87 25.50
C ASN A 477 6.24 -7.87 24.84
N SER A 478 6.32 -7.79 23.49
CA SER A 478 5.60 -6.79 22.72
C SER A 478 4.18 -7.20 22.33
N TYR A 479 3.86 -8.51 22.39
CA TYR A 479 2.58 -9.05 21.89
C TYR A 479 1.71 -9.71 22.96
N GLU A 480 2.10 -9.61 24.24
CA GLU A 480 1.35 -10.16 25.38
C GLU A 480 -0.10 -9.67 25.39
N GLY A 481 -0.30 -8.36 25.30
CA GLY A 481 -1.63 -7.76 25.38
C GLY A 481 -2.54 -8.18 24.21
N LEU A 482 -2.01 -8.24 22.99
CA LEU A 482 -2.78 -8.67 21.81
C LEU A 482 -3.10 -10.18 21.88
N CYS A 483 -2.15 -11.00 22.34
CA CYS A 483 -2.36 -12.42 22.55
C CYS A 483 -3.46 -12.67 23.60
N GLU A 484 -3.42 -11.93 24.70
CA GLU A 484 -4.44 -12.01 25.76
C GLU A 484 -5.82 -11.56 25.26
N TYR A 485 -5.86 -10.51 24.44
CA TYR A 485 -7.11 -10.02 23.85
C TYR A 485 -7.80 -11.09 22.99
N PHE A 486 -7.06 -11.78 22.14
CA PHE A 486 -7.60 -12.86 21.29
C PHE A 486 -7.80 -14.19 22.02
N GLY A 487 -7.43 -14.28 23.30
CA GLY A 487 -7.45 -15.55 24.05
C GLY A 487 -6.46 -16.56 23.52
N GLY A 488 -5.42 -16.10 22.85
CA GLY A 488 -4.35 -16.91 22.27
C GLY A 488 -3.40 -17.49 23.31
N LYS A 489 -2.43 -18.26 22.88
CA LYS A 489 -1.47 -18.91 23.75
C LYS A 489 -0.16 -18.13 23.81
N TYR A 490 0.16 -17.58 24.97
CA TYR A 490 1.42 -16.88 25.24
C TYR A 490 2.36 -17.81 26.00
N ILE A 491 3.48 -18.19 25.39
CA ILE A 491 4.44 -19.17 25.91
C ILE A 491 5.75 -18.43 26.16
N SER A 492 6.08 -18.23 27.43
CA SER A 492 7.33 -17.59 27.85
C SER A 492 8.34 -18.64 28.25
N TYR A 493 9.55 -18.53 27.73
CA TYR A 493 10.67 -19.38 28.13
C TYR A 493 11.21 -18.95 29.51
N THR A 494 11.28 -19.89 30.44
CA THR A 494 12.02 -19.74 31.70
C THR A 494 12.82 -21.00 31.95
N GLU A 495 13.87 -20.92 32.74
CA GLU A 495 14.66 -22.12 33.13
C GLU A 495 13.81 -23.20 33.84
N GLU A 496 12.79 -22.77 34.60
CA GLU A 496 11.87 -23.67 35.31
C GLU A 496 10.80 -24.24 34.34
N ARG A 497 10.44 -23.49 33.28
CA ARG A 497 9.44 -23.86 32.28
C ARG A 497 10.00 -23.59 30.88
N PRO A 498 10.92 -24.48 30.43
CA PRO A 498 11.43 -24.34 29.06
C PRO A 498 10.33 -24.55 28.02
N ILE A 499 10.52 -24.03 26.83
CA ILE A 499 9.70 -24.40 25.67
C ILE A 499 10.11 -25.83 25.31
N THR A 500 9.19 -26.75 25.50
CA THR A 500 9.42 -28.18 25.29
C THR A 500 8.81 -28.66 24.01
N MET A 501 9.52 -29.45 23.25
CA MET A 501 9.01 -30.17 22.08
C MET A 501 9.85 -31.40 21.84
N ASN A 502 9.23 -32.55 21.76
CA ASN A 502 9.88 -33.74 21.25
C ASN A 502 9.75 -33.81 19.72
N PRO A 503 10.74 -33.30 18.95
CA PRO A 503 10.67 -33.25 17.49
C PRO A 503 10.88 -34.63 16.84
N PHE A 504 11.35 -35.62 17.63
CA PHE A 504 11.57 -36.99 17.17
C PHE A 504 10.30 -37.81 17.15
N ARG A 505 9.27 -37.45 17.91
CA ARG A 505 7.99 -38.13 17.96
C ARG A 505 7.15 -37.78 16.75
N ILE A 506 7.22 -38.65 15.73
CA ILE A 506 6.49 -38.45 14.46
C ILE A 506 5.81 -39.78 14.07
N ASN A 507 4.76 -39.64 13.26
CA ASN A 507 4.10 -40.77 12.63
C ASN A 507 4.83 -41.18 11.34
N ARG A 508 4.58 -42.42 10.84
CA ARG A 508 5.23 -42.94 9.64
C ARG A 508 5.00 -42.03 8.40
N GLU A 509 3.82 -41.42 8.29
CA GLU A 509 3.46 -40.54 7.18
C GLU A 509 4.17 -39.17 7.25
N GLU A 510 4.61 -38.79 8.43
CA GLU A 510 5.35 -37.54 8.66
C GLU A 510 6.85 -37.68 8.34
N MET A 511 7.35 -38.89 8.24
CA MET A 511 8.73 -39.16 7.85
C MET A 511 8.93 -38.87 6.36
N ASN A 512 9.36 -37.66 6.07
CA ASN A 512 9.64 -37.18 4.73
C ASN A 512 10.98 -36.45 4.68
N VAL A 513 11.43 -36.11 3.47
CA VAL A 513 12.71 -35.43 3.24
C VAL A 513 12.85 -34.14 4.04
N GLU A 514 11.75 -33.42 4.24
CA GLU A 514 11.76 -32.13 4.97
C GLU A 514 11.94 -32.36 6.48
N LYS A 515 11.25 -33.36 7.06
CA LYS A 515 11.38 -33.69 8.49
C LYS A 515 12.75 -34.29 8.80
N THR A 516 13.27 -35.13 7.92
CA THR A 516 14.65 -35.63 8.02
C THR A 516 15.65 -34.48 7.97
N GLY A 517 15.48 -33.53 7.04
CA GLY A 517 16.31 -32.32 6.95
C GLY A 517 16.24 -31.43 8.20
N PHE A 518 15.05 -31.26 8.76
CA PHE A 518 14.88 -30.54 10.02
C PHE A 518 15.65 -31.21 11.17
N LEU A 519 15.42 -32.51 11.39
CA LEU A 519 16.08 -33.25 12.46
C LEU A 519 17.60 -33.29 12.28
N LYS A 520 18.06 -33.43 11.04
CA LYS A 520 19.48 -33.35 10.72
C LYS A 520 20.07 -31.99 11.14
N ASN A 521 19.42 -30.90 10.75
CA ASN A 521 19.89 -29.56 11.11
C ASN A 521 19.86 -29.32 12.63
N LEU A 522 18.84 -29.82 13.31
CA LEU A 522 18.74 -29.77 14.77
C LEU A 522 19.95 -30.49 15.44
N VAL A 523 20.22 -31.72 15.04
CA VAL A 523 21.34 -32.51 15.57
C VAL A 523 22.68 -31.85 15.24
N LEU A 524 22.87 -31.37 14.03
CA LEU A 524 24.09 -30.68 13.62
C LEU A 524 24.30 -29.35 14.37
N LEU A 525 23.22 -28.61 14.64
CA LEU A 525 23.27 -27.38 15.42
C LEU A 525 23.71 -27.64 16.86
N ILE A 526 23.19 -28.69 17.48
CA ILE A 526 23.61 -29.09 18.84
C ILE A 526 25.08 -29.54 18.84
N TRP A 527 25.47 -30.36 17.87
CA TRP A 527 26.83 -30.88 17.79
C TRP A 527 27.88 -29.83 17.51
N LYS A 528 27.66 -28.99 16.49
CA LYS A 528 28.65 -28.03 15.98
C LYS A 528 28.50 -26.62 16.53
N GLY A 529 27.37 -26.31 17.14
CA GLY A 529 27.02 -24.95 17.52
C GLY A 529 26.78 -24.04 16.29
N THR A 530 26.55 -22.77 16.55
CA THR A 530 26.22 -21.78 15.49
C THR A 530 27.43 -21.39 14.61
N GLN A 531 28.65 -21.54 15.12
CA GLN A 531 29.90 -21.15 14.43
C GLN A 531 30.65 -22.33 13.80
N GLY A 532 30.20 -23.55 14.06
CA GLY A 532 30.88 -24.75 13.59
C GLY A 532 30.66 -25.00 12.09
N THR A 533 31.70 -25.47 11.42
CA THR A 533 31.61 -25.92 10.03
C THR A 533 31.20 -27.38 9.95
N VAL A 534 30.23 -27.68 9.11
CA VAL A 534 29.74 -29.04 8.85
C VAL A 534 30.34 -29.53 7.55
N THR A 535 31.00 -30.67 7.59
CA THR A 535 31.49 -31.33 6.38
C THR A 535 30.37 -32.09 5.68
N LYS A 536 30.51 -32.33 4.37
CA LYS A 536 29.53 -33.12 3.60
C LYS A 536 29.41 -34.57 4.14
N THR A 537 30.47 -35.08 4.74
CA THR A 537 30.50 -36.43 5.33
C THR A 537 29.66 -36.45 6.60
N GLU A 538 29.81 -35.46 7.47
CA GLU A 538 29.02 -35.34 8.70
C GLU A 538 27.53 -35.10 8.38
N ASP A 539 27.23 -34.24 7.42
CA ASP A 539 25.85 -33.99 6.96
C ASP A 539 25.14 -35.25 6.51
N ARG A 540 25.82 -36.08 5.67
CA ARG A 540 25.27 -37.34 5.19
C ARG A 540 25.21 -38.40 6.28
N LEU A 541 26.21 -38.45 7.20
CA LEU A 541 26.24 -39.41 8.30
C LEU A 541 25.01 -39.21 9.20
N ILE A 542 24.75 -37.99 9.63
CA ILE A 542 23.59 -37.71 10.50
C ILE A 542 22.27 -38.00 9.77
N GLU A 543 22.14 -37.65 8.48
CA GLU A 543 20.98 -38.01 7.69
C GLU A 543 20.73 -39.52 7.62
N HIS A 544 21.79 -40.28 7.43
CA HIS A 544 21.75 -41.74 7.40
C HIS A 544 21.33 -42.34 8.78
N VAL A 545 21.94 -41.86 9.84
CA VAL A 545 21.60 -42.31 11.22
C VAL A 545 20.14 -42.00 11.56
N ILE A 546 19.64 -40.84 11.21
CA ILE A 546 18.22 -40.48 11.43
C ILE A 546 17.31 -41.43 10.65
N THR A 547 17.64 -41.74 9.40
CA THR A 547 16.85 -42.63 8.57
C THR A 547 16.81 -44.05 9.16
N GLU A 548 17.98 -44.60 9.59
CA GLU A 548 18.05 -45.88 10.19
C GLU A 548 17.35 -45.94 11.58
N TYR A 549 17.40 -44.87 12.35
CA TYR A 549 16.71 -44.78 13.65
C TYR A 549 15.18 -44.95 13.50
N TYR A 550 14.59 -44.25 12.52
CA TYR A 550 13.15 -44.39 12.24
C TYR A 550 12.81 -45.74 11.57
N ASP A 551 13.72 -46.28 10.76
CA ASP A 551 13.54 -47.60 10.14
C ASP A 551 13.54 -48.70 11.24
N ALA A 552 14.44 -48.58 12.21
CA ALA A 552 14.49 -49.47 13.39
C ALA A 552 13.21 -49.39 14.24
N TYR A 553 12.63 -48.22 14.40
CA TYR A 553 11.38 -48.03 15.14
C TYR A 553 10.14 -48.56 14.37
N PHE A 554 9.96 -48.21 13.09
CA PHE A 554 8.76 -48.53 12.35
C PHE A 554 8.74 -49.93 11.78
N ASN A 555 9.89 -50.46 11.39
CA ASN A 555 10.02 -51.74 10.70
C ASN A 555 10.71 -52.82 11.50
N GLY A 556 11.55 -52.42 12.50
CA GLY A 556 12.49 -53.30 13.17
C GLY A 556 13.62 -53.76 12.22
N PHE A 557 14.71 -54.24 12.78
CA PHE A 557 15.78 -54.85 11.98
C PHE A 557 15.80 -56.36 12.19
N GLU A 558 15.27 -57.09 11.24
CA GLU A 558 15.24 -58.56 11.29
C GLU A 558 16.55 -59.21 10.76
N GLY A 559 17.37 -58.48 10.04
CA GLY A 559 18.63 -58.88 9.44
C GLY A 559 18.84 -58.24 8.07
N PHE A 560 20.04 -58.38 7.53
CA PHE A 560 20.35 -57.95 6.17
C PHE A 560 19.67 -58.81 5.11
N THR A 561 19.10 -58.18 4.11
CA THR A 561 18.65 -58.90 2.94
C THR A 561 19.84 -59.52 2.19
N PRO A 562 19.63 -60.57 1.40
CA PRO A 562 20.71 -61.18 0.60
C PRO A 562 21.50 -60.18 -0.25
N GLN A 563 20.80 -59.17 -0.76
CA GLN A 563 21.43 -58.15 -1.60
C GLN A 563 22.31 -57.22 -0.72
N GLN A 564 21.84 -56.82 0.43
CA GLN A 564 22.60 -55.97 1.36
C GLN A 564 23.84 -56.70 1.90
N ARG A 565 23.72 -58.00 2.24
CA ARG A 565 24.88 -58.78 2.62
C ARG A 565 25.92 -58.88 1.48
N GLU A 566 25.49 -59.05 0.26
CA GLU A 566 26.35 -59.13 -0.89
C GLU A 566 27.07 -57.81 -1.19
N ASP A 567 26.34 -56.67 -1.05
CA ASP A 567 26.89 -55.36 -1.25
C ASP A 567 27.90 -55.00 -0.14
N LEU A 568 27.58 -55.31 1.11
CA LEU A 568 28.52 -55.17 2.25
C LEU A 568 29.74 -56.05 2.06
N ARG A 569 29.56 -57.31 1.64
CA ARG A 569 30.66 -58.23 1.33
C ARG A 569 31.58 -57.64 0.25
N LYS A 570 31.04 -57.14 -0.87
CA LYS A 570 31.83 -56.50 -1.91
C LYS A 570 32.60 -55.28 -1.41
N SER A 571 31.99 -54.46 -0.56
CA SER A 571 32.66 -53.32 0.04
C SER A 571 33.84 -53.80 0.90
N LEU A 572 33.62 -54.73 1.84
CA LEU A 572 34.67 -55.25 2.71
C LEU A 572 35.80 -55.96 1.93
N VAL A 573 35.50 -56.64 0.82
CA VAL A 573 36.51 -57.28 -0.06
C VAL A 573 37.38 -56.23 -0.75
N ILE A 574 36.75 -55.16 -1.25
CA ILE A 574 37.46 -54.05 -1.93
C ILE A 574 38.38 -53.38 -0.92
N ASP A 575 37.87 -53.17 0.27
CA ASP A 575 38.54 -52.50 1.32
C ASP A 575 39.73 -53.30 1.88
N ASP A 576 39.55 -54.58 1.99
CA ASP A 576 40.62 -55.45 2.45
C ASP A 576 41.77 -55.56 1.42
N ARG A 577 41.45 -55.44 0.12
CA ARG A 577 42.46 -55.37 -0.96
C ARG A 577 43.26 -54.08 -0.95
N ASN A 578 42.64 -53.00 -0.48
CA ASN A 578 43.25 -51.67 -0.44
C ASN A 578 44.00 -51.41 0.89
N SER A 579 43.88 -52.28 1.91
CA SER A 579 44.58 -52.17 3.16
C SER A 579 46.08 -52.41 2.99
N SER A 580 46.89 -51.62 3.68
CA SER A 580 48.38 -51.73 3.69
C SER A 580 48.89 -52.95 4.47
N GLU A 581 48.04 -53.56 5.26
CA GLU A 581 48.37 -54.80 5.96
C GLU A 581 48.22 -56.04 5.04
N LYS A 582 49.31 -56.47 4.49
CA LYS A 582 49.32 -57.77 3.77
C LYS A 582 49.24 -58.94 4.74
N ARG A 583 48.01 -59.43 4.98
CA ARG A 583 47.81 -60.68 5.72
C ARG A 583 48.03 -61.85 4.73
N HIS A 584 48.87 -62.84 5.13
CA HIS A 584 49.04 -64.06 4.35
C HIS A 584 47.87 -65.00 4.66
N GLU A 585 46.67 -64.68 4.14
CA GLU A 585 45.44 -65.48 4.25
C GLU A 585 45.08 -66.08 2.88
N SER A 586 44.60 -67.29 2.89
CA SER A 586 43.97 -67.92 1.68
C SER A 586 42.66 -67.23 1.36
N GLU A 587 42.21 -67.23 0.12
CA GLU A 587 40.90 -66.68 -0.30
C GLU A 587 39.73 -67.21 0.50
N ARG A 588 39.83 -68.46 0.98
CA ARG A 588 38.78 -69.10 1.76
C ARG A 588 38.77 -68.61 3.23
N GLU A 589 39.92 -68.41 3.83
CA GLU A 589 40.02 -67.83 5.17
C GLU A 589 39.58 -66.36 5.20
N ARG A 590 39.87 -65.62 4.16
CA ARG A 590 39.42 -64.24 3.95
C ARG A 590 37.88 -64.22 3.86
N ALA A 591 37.27 -65.09 3.06
CA ALA A 591 35.81 -65.14 2.92
C ALA A 591 35.13 -65.46 4.27
N VAL A 592 35.67 -66.38 5.07
CA VAL A 592 35.14 -66.71 6.39
C VAL A 592 35.25 -65.57 7.36
N ARG A 593 36.36 -64.82 7.33
CA ARG A 593 36.56 -63.66 8.17
C ARG A 593 35.59 -62.50 7.82
N ILE A 594 35.38 -62.25 6.52
CA ILE A 594 34.46 -61.26 6.07
C ILE A 594 33.03 -61.61 6.46
N GLU A 595 32.60 -62.85 6.32
CA GLU A 595 31.27 -63.28 6.77
C GLU A 595 31.14 -63.14 8.32
N GLY A 596 32.19 -63.47 9.07
CA GLY A 596 32.19 -63.23 10.52
C GLY A 596 32.02 -61.77 10.90
N ILE A 597 32.63 -60.81 10.17
CA ILE A 597 32.44 -59.39 10.35
C ILE A 597 31.00 -58.98 10.02
N ILE A 598 30.41 -59.50 8.94
CA ILE A 598 29.03 -59.23 8.54
C ILE A 598 28.06 -59.75 9.62
N ASP A 599 28.27 -60.97 10.13
CA ASP A 599 27.42 -61.54 11.19
C ASP A 599 27.53 -60.74 12.51
N GLU A 600 28.72 -60.24 12.83
CA GLU A 600 28.95 -59.40 14.01
C GLU A 600 28.23 -58.04 13.86
N ILE A 601 28.34 -57.39 12.71
CA ILE A 601 27.63 -56.14 12.39
C ILE A 601 26.12 -56.35 12.46
N GLU A 602 25.64 -57.45 11.86
CA GLU A 602 24.21 -57.78 11.87
C GLU A 602 23.71 -58.04 13.31
N GLY A 603 24.48 -58.71 14.12
CA GLY A 603 24.19 -59.00 15.54
C GLY A 603 24.06 -57.72 16.33
N ARG A 604 25.10 -56.84 16.27
CA ARG A 604 25.07 -55.53 16.93
C ARG A 604 23.86 -54.69 16.49
N ARG A 605 23.51 -54.69 15.21
CA ARG A 605 22.37 -53.95 14.71
C ARG A 605 21.01 -54.52 15.15
N LYS A 606 20.88 -55.83 15.35
CA LYS A 606 19.67 -56.50 15.89
C LYS A 606 19.43 -56.14 17.37
N GLU A 607 20.51 -55.88 18.11
CA GLU A 607 20.45 -55.48 19.51
C GLU A 607 19.99 -54.03 19.70
N LEU A 608 20.18 -53.18 18.69
CA LEU A 608 19.79 -51.78 18.67
C LEU A 608 18.27 -51.61 18.41
N LYS A 609 17.45 -51.75 19.46
CA LYS A 609 16.01 -51.56 19.39
C LYS A 609 15.63 -50.15 19.81
N VAL A 610 14.69 -49.53 19.08
CA VAL A 610 14.08 -48.25 19.42
C VAL A 610 12.65 -48.52 19.89
N GLU A 611 12.39 -48.36 21.18
CA GLU A 611 11.04 -48.60 21.74
C GLU A 611 10.19 -47.36 21.81
N GLU A 612 10.80 -46.17 21.93
CA GLU A 612 10.14 -44.89 22.04
C GLU A 612 10.89 -43.84 21.20
N LEU A 613 10.12 -42.94 20.57
CA LEU A 613 10.70 -41.84 19.79
C LEU A 613 10.92 -40.62 20.67
N SER A 614 12.19 -40.31 21.00
CA SER A 614 12.64 -39.18 21.79
C SER A 614 14.07 -38.77 21.44
N PHE A 615 14.52 -37.61 21.88
CA PHE A 615 15.93 -37.26 21.77
C PHE A 615 16.82 -38.26 22.56
N ASN A 616 16.36 -38.69 23.71
CA ASN A 616 17.10 -39.66 24.53
C ASN A 616 17.34 -40.95 23.76
N SER A 617 16.32 -41.57 23.20
CA SER A 617 16.47 -42.80 22.44
C SER A 617 17.25 -42.61 21.16
N PHE A 618 17.13 -41.43 20.49
CA PHE A 618 17.95 -41.09 19.34
C PHE A 618 19.43 -40.95 19.72
N TYR A 619 19.72 -40.30 20.82
CA TYR A 619 21.10 -40.16 21.31
C TYR A 619 21.72 -41.53 21.60
N GLU A 620 21.04 -42.39 22.36
CA GLU A 620 21.48 -43.75 22.67
C GLU A 620 21.73 -44.56 21.41
N TYR A 621 20.81 -44.51 20.47
CA TYR A 621 20.94 -45.19 19.17
C TYR A 621 22.12 -44.64 18.37
N SER A 622 22.25 -43.33 18.26
CA SER A 622 23.27 -42.67 17.45
C SER A 622 24.68 -42.87 17.97
N VAL A 623 24.86 -42.82 19.30
CA VAL A 623 26.17 -43.04 19.96
C VAL A 623 26.70 -44.46 19.69
N GLN A 624 25.81 -45.46 19.59
CA GLN A 624 26.19 -46.83 19.29
C GLN A 624 26.32 -47.05 17.76
N ARG A 625 25.43 -46.47 16.96
CA ARG A 625 25.34 -46.73 15.50
C ARG A 625 26.37 -45.97 14.67
N ILE A 626 26.73 -44.74 15.07
CA ILE A 626 27.70 -43.91 14.30
C ILE A 626 29.06 -44.61 14.18
N PRO A 627 29.65 -45.18 15.25
CA PRO A 627 30.90 -45.93 15.12
C PRO A 627 30.83 -47.08 14.12
N ASP A 628 29.71 -47.85 14.13
CA ASP A 628 29.52 -48.97 13.23
C ASP A 628 29.42 -48.48 11.77
N ILE A 629 28.67 -47.42 11.52
CA ILE A 629 28.59 -46.83 10.17
C ILE A 629 29.94 -46.29 9.71
N CYS A 630 30.72 -45.70 10.61
CA CYS A 630 32.08 -45.25 10.30
C CYS A 630 33.01 -46.41 9.96
N GLU A 631 32.86 -47.54 10.66
CA GLU A 631 33.62 -48.78 10.39
C GLU A 631 33.17 -49.39 9.07
N GLU A 632 31.86 -49.57 8.85
CA GLU A 632 31.26 -50.12 7.63
C GLU A 632 31.67 -49.36 6.36
N ASN A 633 31.73 -48.03 6.44
CA ASN A 633 32.01 -47.14 5.31
C ASN A 633 33.41 -46.50 5.36
N ARG A 634 34.28 -46.90 6.31
CA ARG A 634 35.62 -46.34 6.52
C ARG A 634 35.69 -44.81 6.58
N ILE A 635 34.70 -44.24 7.21
CA ILE A 635 34.66 -42.80 7.43
C ILE A 635 35.67 -42.45 8.54
N THR A 636 36.63 -41.59 8.23
CA THR A 636 37.63 -41.08 9.16
C THR A 636 37.44 -39.59 9.43
N GLY A 637 37.91 -39.12 10.58
CA GLY A 637 37.88 -37.69 10.93
C GLY A 637 36.58 -37.24 11.59
N ILE A 638 35.69 -38.14 12.00
CA ILE A 638 34.50 -37.82 12.79
C ILE A 638 34.87 -37.71 14.27
N ASP A 639 34.61 -36.55 14.87
CA ASP A 639 34.88 -36.32 16.32
C ASP A 639 33.68 -36.78 17.15
N LEU A 640 33.66 -38.06 17.48
CA LEU A 640 32.65 -38.68 18.32
C LEU A 640 32.71 -38.22 19.77
N SER A 641 33.86 -37.77 20.24
CA SER A 641 34.03 -37.32 21.63
C SER A 641 33.29 -35.99 21.83
N THR A 642 33.50 -35.06 20.94
CA THR A 642 32.75 -33.80 20.93
C THR A 642 31.24 -34.02 20.68
N TYR A 643 30.87 -34.96 19.77
CA TYR A 643 29.46 -35.30 19.54
C TYR A 643 28.79 -35.76 20.85
N ARG A 644 29.39 -36.72 21.56
CA ARG A 644 28.85 -37.25 22.81
C ARG A 644 28.77 -36.18 23.90
N TYR A 645 29.78 -35.31 23.99
CA TYR A 645 29.85 -34.26 25.00
C TYR A 645 28.75 -33.21 24.78
N MET A 646 28.60 -32.70 23.55
CA MET A 646 27.63 -31.66 23.24
C MET A 646 26.17 -32.16 23.32
N MET A 647 25.92 -33.41 22.89
CA MET A 647 24.58 -34.00 22.96
C MET A 647 24.13 -34.29 24.40
N LYS A 648 25.07 -34.49 25.32
CA LYS A 648 24.77 -34.86 26.69
C LYS A 648 23.98 -33.80 27.46
N ASP A 649 24.09 -32.53 27.08
CA ASP A 649 23.32 -31.45 27.69
C ASP A 649 21.81 -31.55 27.49
N PHE A 650 21.38 -32.22 26.41
CA PHE A 650 19.97 -32.47 26.08
C PHE A 650 19.49 -33.89 26.41
N TYR A 651 20.43 -34.75 26.88
CA TYR A 651 20.15 -36.12 27.31
C TYR A 651 19.80 -36.18 28.81
N LEU A 652 19.30 -37.32 29.23
CA LEU A 652 18.86 -37.63 30.61
C LEU A 652 19.81 -37.06 31.67
N GLY A 653 19.31 -36.20 32.54
CA GLY A 653 20.09 -35.51 33.57
C GLY A 653 20.92 -34.33 33.09
N GLY A 654 20.83 -33.94 31.81
CA GLY A 654 21.44 -32.73 31.27
C GLY A 654 20.62 -31.48 31.56
N ASN A 655 21.27 -30.31 31.45
CA ASN A 655 20.63 -29.02 31.78
C ASN A 655 19.39 -28.71 30.93
N HIS A 656 19.32 -29.22 29.70
CA HIS A 656 18.26 -28.96 28.73
C HIS A 656 17.48 -30.21 28.33
N GLU A 657 17.47 -31.24 29.20
CA GLU A 657 16.78 -32.51 28.94
C GLU A 657 15.32 -32.33 28.48
N LYS A 658 14.57 -31.48 29.17
CA LYS A 658 13.14 -31.29 28.91
C LYS A 658 12.86 -30.69 27.57
N THR A 659 13.75 -29.85 27.05
CA THR A 659 13.56 -29.08 25.81
C THR A 659 13.24 -29.96 24.60
N LEU A 660 13.90 -31.14 24.49
CA LEU A 660 13.76 -32.04 23.33
C LEU A 660 13.08 -33.38 23.63
N ASN A 661 12.74 -33.65 24.88
CA ASN A 661 12.17 -34.95 25.29
C ASN A 661 10.71 -34.86 25.75
N GLU A 662 10.27 -33.74 26.28
CA GLU A 662 8.89 -33.56 26.68
C GLU A 662 8.02 -33.21 25.49
N ASN A 663 6.84 -33.82 25.43
CA ASN A 663 5.88 -33.54 24.33
C ASN A 663 5.30 -32.15 24.48
N MET A 664 5.24 -31.45 23.36
CA MET A 664 4.51 -30.20 23.28
C MET A 664 3.00 -30.45 23.45
N ASP A 665 2.32 -29.44 23.99
CA ASP A 665 0.85 -29.44 24.07
C ASP A 665 0.26 -29.46 22.64
N SER A 666 -0.39 -30.58 22.29
CA SER A 666 -0.99 -30.77 20.96
C SER A 666 -2.05 -29.72 20.61
N SER A 667 -2.59 -29.00 21.60
CA SER A 667 -3.54 -27.89 21.37
C SER A 667 -2.93 -26.74 20.59
N LEU A 668 -1.59 -26.56 20.58
CA LEU A 668 -0.89 -25.50 19.83
C LEU A 668 -1.17 -25.52 18.31
N PHE A 669 -1.43 -26.69 17.76
CA PHE A 669 -1.77 -26.79 16.33
C PHE A 669 -3.15 -26.23 16.01
N ASP A 670 -4.07 -26.25 16.98
CA ASP A 670 -5.43 -25.74 16.82
C ASP A 670 -5.57 -24.25 17.17
N GLU A 671 -4.65 -23.72 17.99
CA GLU A 671 -4.63 -22.30 18.36
C GLU A 671 -4.40 -21.40 17.16
N THR A 672 -5.18 -20.32 17.08
CA THR A 672 -5.12 -19.39 15.97
C THR A 672 -4.16 -18.24 16.19
N PHE A 673 -3.80 -17.95 17.45
CA PHE A 673 -2.85 -16.92 17.84
C PHE A 673 -1.88 -17.47 18.89
N VAL A 674 -0.61 -17.60 18.52
CA VAL A 674 0.45 -18.16 19.40
C VAL A 674 1.65 -17.21 19.43
N VAL A 675 2.09 -16.87 20.61
CA VAL A 675 3.30 -16.06 20.84
C VAL A 675 4.29 -16.86 21.66
N PHE A 676 5.50 -16.99 21.14
CA PHE A 676 6.66 -17.54 21.85
C PHE A 676 7.56 -16.39 22.29
N GLU A 677 7.57 -16.11 23.60
CA GLU A 677 8.42 -15.11 24.21
C GLU A 677 9.76 -15.76 24.63
N ILE A 678 10.83 -15.37 23.99
CA ILE A 678 12.15 -15.96 24.16
C ILE A 678 13.24 -14.94 24.51
N ASP A 679 12.87 -13.79 25.10
CA ASP A 679 13.81 -12.73 25.48
C ASP A 679 14.86 -13.24 26.49
N SER A 680 14.48 -14.14 27.43
CA SER A 680 15.37 -14.70 28.45
C SER A 680 16.56 -15.48 27.90
N ILE A 681 16.43 -16.03 26.67
CA ILE A 681 17.49 -16.79 25.99
C ILE A 681 18.08 -16.08 24.78
N LYS A 682 17.71 -14.82 24.52
CA LYS A 682 18.10 -14.07 23.31
C LYS A 682 19.61 -13.94 23.11
N ASP A 683 20.38 -13.99 24.21
CA ASP A 683 21.84 -13.87 24.19
C ASP A 683 22.55 -15.22 24.30
N ASP A 684 21.81 -16.34 24.46
CA ASP A 684 22.36 -17.68 24.42
C ASP A 684 22.63 -18.14 22.98
N PRO A 685 23.90 -18.40 22.61
CA PRO A 685 24.25 -18.69 21.22
C PRO A 685 23.76 -20.05 20.71
N LEU A 686 23.32 -20.96 21.59
CA LEU A 686 22.81 -22.28 21.24
C LEU A 686 21.29 -22.38 21.40
N LEU A 687 20.77 -21.96 22.57
CA LEU A 687 19.35 -22.12 22.89
C LEU A 687 18.45 -21.25 22.01
N PHE A 688 18.83 -19.99 21.74
CA PHE A 688 18.00 -19.09 20.93
C PHE A 688 17.78 -19.62 19.51
N PRO A 689 18.82 -20.01 18.73
CA PRO A 689 18.63 -20.63 17.43
C PRO A 689 17.88 -21.95 17.49
N LEU A 690 18.15 -22.79 18.48
CA LEU A 690 17.53 -24.11 18.64
C LEU A 690 16.03 -23.98 18.91
N VAL A 691 15.61 -23.11 19.83
CA VAL A 691 14.19 -22.87 20.14
C VAL A 691 13.50 -22.24 18.95
N THR A 692 14.16 -21.30 18.26
CA THR A 692 13.62 -20.72 17.03
C THR A 692 13.40 -21.79 15.96
N LEU A 693 14.33 -22.72 15.78
CA LEU A 693 14.21 -23.83 14.85
C LEU A 693 12.99 -24.71 15.19
N ILE A 694 12.78 -25.00 16.47
CA ILE A 694 11.62 -25.75 16.96
C ILE A 694 10.31 -25.02 16.62
N ILE A 695 10.24 -23.73 16.90
CA ILE A 695 9.03 -22.92 16.58
C ILE A 695 8.74 -22.92 15.08
N MET A 696 9.79 -22.86 14.27
CA MET A 696 9.67 -22.93 12.82
C MET A 696 9.14 -24.29 12.35
N ASP A 697 9.53 -25.40 12.98
CA ASP A 697 8.98 -26.72 12.68
C ASP A 697 7.50 -26.81 13.08
N VAL A 698 7.11 -26.27 14.23
CA VAL A 698 5.70 -26.13 14.64
C VAL A 698 4.89 -25.40 13.58
N PHE A 699 5.42 -24.29 13.06
CA PHE A 699 4.76 -23.54 12.01
C PHE A 699 4.64 -24.34 10.71
N LEU A 700 5.69 -25.06 10.32
CA LEU A 700 5.66 -25.95 9.15
C LEU A 700 4.59 -27.04 9.28
N GLN A 701 4.48 -27.67 10.44
CA GLN A 701 3.45 -28.68 10.70
C GLN A 701 2.04 -28.03 10.63
N LYS A 702 1.87 -26.87 11.25
CA LYS A 702 0.62 -26.10 11.18
C LYS A 702 0.23 -25.76 9.74
N MET A 703 1.20 -25.38 8.90
CA MET A 703 0.97 -25.10 7.49
C MET A 703 0.39 -26.29 6.73
N ARG A 704 0.77 -27.51 7.06
CA ARG A 704 0.30 -28.74 6.40
C ARG A 704 -1.08 -29.15 6.87
N ILE A 705 -1.36 -28.97 8.16
CA ILE A 705 -2.62 -29.42 8.78
C ILE A 705 -3.77 -28.44 8.44
N LYS A 706 -3.52 -27.14 8.54
CA LYS A 706 -4.55 -26.10 8.35
C LYS A 706 -4.61 -25.61 6.92
N LYS A 707 -5.81 -25.33 6.42
CA LYS A 707 -6.04 -24.83 5.04
C LYS A 707 -6.21 -23.32 4.94
N ASN A 708 -6.44 -22.64 6.07
CA ASN A 708 -6.55 -21.18 6.12
C ASN A 708 -5.19 -20.49 5.90
N ARG A 709 -5.17 -19.17 5.88
CA ARG A 709 -3.94 -18.38 5.80
C ARG A 709 -3.19 -18.40 7.12
N LYS A 710 -1.85 -18.32 7.04
CA LYS A 710 -0.98 -18.32 8.23
C LYS A 710 0.15 -17.33 8.06
N VAL A 711 0.60 -16.76 9.17
CA VAL A 711 1.79 -15.90 9.21
C VAL A 711 2.70 -16.29 10.37
N LEU A 712 3.99 -16.41 10.09
CA LEU A 712 5.05 -16.48 11.09
C LEU A 712 5.79 -15.14 11.09
N VAL A 713 5.91 -14.51 12.25
CA VAL A 713 6.70 -13.30 12.43
C VAL A 713 7.84 -13.61 13.40
N ILE A 714 9.06 -13.28 13.00
CA ILE A 714 10.25 -13.51 13.83
C ILE A 714 10.87 -12.14 14.10
N GLU A 715 10.80 -11.70 15.37
CA GLU A 715 11.53 -10.50 15.81
C GLU A 715 13.00 -10.84 16.13
N GLU A 716 13.90 -9.89 15.82
CA GLU A 716 15.35 -10.00 16.00
C GLU A 716 15.94 -11.30 15.41
N ALA A 717 15.37 -11.74 14.28
CA ALA A 717 15.70 -12.99 13.62
C ALA A 717 17.19 -13.17 13.28
N TRP A 718 17.95 -12.07 13.18
CA TRP A 718 19.38 -12.10 12.87
C TRP A 718 20.19 -12.91 13.90
N LYS A 719 19.80 -12.89 15.17
CA LYS A 719 20.44 -13.70 16.22
C LYS A 719 20.29 -15.21 15.98
N ALA A 720 19.10 -15.62 15.52
CA ALA A 720 18.88 -17.02 15.15
C ALA A 720 19.60 -17.40 13.85
N ILE A 721 19.73 -16.44 12.92
CA ILE A 721 20.22 -16.67 11.57
C ILE A 721 21.75 -16.57 11.47
N ALA A 722 22.44 -16.23 12.54
CA ALA A 722 23.91 -16.17 12.57
C ALA A 722 24.61 -17.50 12.19
N SER A 723 23.86 -18.61 12.21
CA SER A 723 24.34 -19.93 11.78
C SER A 723 24.00 -20.21 10.30
N PRO A 724 24.95 -20.71 9.49
CA PRO A 724 24.68 -21.16 8.12
C PRO A 724 23.58 -22.21 8.02
N LEU A 725 23.48 -23.14 8.97
CA LEU A 725 22.43 -24.17 9.03
C LEU A 725 21.05 -23.56 9.20
N MET A 726 20.92 -22.57 10.07
CA MET A 726 19.66 -21.85 10.26
C MET A 726 19.26 -21.04 9.04
N ALA A 727 20.21 -20.38 8.39
CA ALA A 727 19.95 -19.60 7.19
C ALA A 727 19.41 -20.46 6.03
N GLU A 728 19.96 -21.67 5.85
CA GLU A 728 19.44 -22.63 4.87
C GLU A 728 18.02 -23.09 5.22
N TYR A 729 17.74 -23.36 6.48
CA TYR A 729 16.40 -23.74 6.91
C TYR A 729 15.37 -22.63 6.75
N ILE A 730 15.74 -21.39 7.06
CA ILE A 730 14.89 -20.22 6.81
C ILE A 730 14.62 -20.07 5.29
N LYS A 731 15.64 -20.19 4.47
CA LYS A 731 15.49 -20.18 3.00
C LYS A 731 14.51 -21.25 2.52
N PHE A 732 14.61 -22.44 3.07
CA PHE A 732 13.67 -23.53 2.80
C PHE A 732 12.25 -23.16 3.23
N MET A 733 12.07 -22.60 4.41
CA MET A 733 10.78 -22.21 4.95
C MET A 733 10.12 -21.11 4.10
N TYR A 734 10.86 -20.07 3.70
CA TYR A 734 10.37 -19.01 2.81
C TYR A 734 9.86 -19.57 1.47
N LYS A 735 10.59 -20.53 0.89
CA LYS A 735 10.18 -21.19 -0.36
C LYS A 735 8.96 -22.09 -0.19
N THR A 736 8.84 -22.72 0.97
CA THR A 736 7.76 -23.69 1.28
C THR A 736 6.47 -22.97 1.66
N ALA A 737 6.54 -21.90 2.44
CA ALA A 737 5.40 -21.14 2.95
C ALA A 737 4.42 -20.73 1.84
N ARG A 738 4.93 -20.25 0.70
CA ARG A 738 4.08 -19.80 -0.42
C ARG A 738 3.17 -20.91 -0.99
N LYS A 739 3.54 -22.19 -0.83
CA LYS A 739 2.75 -23.33 -1.33
C LYS A 739 1.54 -23.63 -0.43
N PHE A 740 1.56 -23.17 0.81
CA PHE A 740 0.60 -23.49 1.85
C PHE A 740 -0.21 -22.27 2.34
N TRP A 741 -0.33 -21.23 1.54
CA TRP A 741 -1.02 -19.99 1.94
C TRP A 741 -0.44 -19.41 3.24
N ALA A 742 0.85 -19.43 3.35
CA ALA A 742 1.57 -18.93 4.50
C ALA A 742 2.57 -17.84 4.08
N SER A 743 2.87 -16.96 5.02
CA SER A 743 3.91 -15.94 4.88
C SER A 743 4.85 -15.98 6.07
N VAL A 744 6.10 -15.61 5.81
CA VAL A 744 7.13 -15.48 6.84
C VAL A 744 7.60 -14.03 6.84
N GLY A 745 7.59 -13.40 8.00
CA GLY A 745 8.05 -12.05 8.20
C GLY A 745 9.22 -12.00 9.16
N VAL A 746 10.25 -11.24 8.80
CA VAL A 746 11.39 -10.94 9.65
C VAL A 746 11.38 -9.47 10.01
N VAL A 747 11.52 -9.19 11.29
CA VAL A 747 11.52 -7.85 11.85
C VAL A 747 12.86 -7.60 12.55
N THR A 748 13.56 -6.52 12.21
CA THR A 748 14.87 -6.19 12.80
C THR A 748 15.05 -4.70 13.05
N GLN A 749 16.00 -4.36 13.94
CA GLN A 749 16.33 -2.97 14.24
C GLN A 749 17.49 -2.45 13.41
N GLU A 750 18.44 -3.28 13.09
CA GLU A 750 19.67 -2.90 12.38
C GLU A 750 19.88 -3.77 11.14
N ILE A 751 20.15 -3.11 10.03
CA ILE A 751 20.46 -3.82 8.78
C ILE A 751 21.85 -4.47 8.83
N GLN A 752 22.76 -3.93 9.63
CA GLN A 752 24.13 -4.46 9.76
C GLN A 752 24.13 -5.89 10.26
N ASP A 753 23.14 -6.27 11.08
CA ASP A 753 22.96 -7.62 11.58
C ASP A 753 22.70 -8.63 10.47
N ILE A 754 22.09 -8.16 9.38
CA ILE A 754 21.77 -8.98 8.20
C ILE A 754 22.93 -8.99 7.19
N ILE A 755 23.66 -7.87 7.06
CA ILE A 755 24.77 -7.73 6.11
C ILE A 755 25.96 -8.63 6.50
N GLY A 756 26.17 -8.90 7.79
CA GLY A 756 27.29 -9.69 8.28
C GLY A 756 27.33 -11.13 7.75
N SER A 757 26.24 -11.61 7.16
CA SER A 757 26.15 -12.94 6.55
C SER A 757 25.54 -12.85 5.15
N GLU A 758 26.31 -13.21 4.13
CA GLU A 758 25.86 -13.23 2.73
C GLU A 758 24.71 -14.24 2.53
N ILE A 759 24.75 -15.35 3.28
CA ILE A 759 23.71 -16.38 3.26
C ILE A 759 22.39 -15.85 3.81
N VAL A 760 22.43 -15.05 4.87
CA VAL A 760 21.27 -14.43 5.50
C VAL A 760 20.62 -13.40 4.55
N LYS A 761 21.47 -12.56 3.96
CA LYS A 761 21.02 -11.59 2.95
C LYS A 761 20.26 -12.29 1.81
N GLU A 762 20.83 -13.36 1.26
CA GLU A 762 20.16 -14.13 0.21
C GLU A 762 18.88 -14.82 0.68
N ALA A 763 18.89 -15.37 1.89
CA ALA A 763 17.76 -16.13 2.40
C ALA A 763 16.54 -15.25 2.69
N ILE A 764 16.71 -14.09 3.28
CA ILE A 764 15.62 -13.20 3.72
C ILE A 764 15.27 -12.19 2.63
N ILE A 765 16.24 -11.38 2.20
CA ILE A 765 15.98 -10.22 1.35
C ILE A 765 15.49 -10.66 -0.03
N ASN A 766 16.18 -11.65 -0.64
CA ASN A 766 15.81 -12.13 -1.97
C ASN A 766 14.51 -12.96 -2.00
N ASN A 767 14.00 -13.37 -0.85
CA ASN A 767 12.74 -14.11 -0.75
C ASN A 767 11.61 -13.30 -0.08
N SER A 768 11.82 -12.02 0.20
CA SER A 768 10.80 -11.09 0.72
C SER A 768 10.41 -10.09 -0.36
N ASP A 769 9.26 -10.31 -0.99
CA ASP A 769 8.75 -9.40 -2.02
C ASP A 769 8.12 -8.13 -1.40
N VAL A 770 7.84 -8.18 -0.10
CA VAL A 770 7.31 -7.04 0.65
C VAL A 770 8.38 -6.48 1.57
N VAL A 771 8.68 -5.20 1.43
CA VAL A 771 9.67 -4.49 2.26
C VAL A 771 8.98 -3.35 2.99
N MET A 772 9.13 -3.32 4.31
CA MET A 772 8.56 -2.29 5.18
C MET A 772 9.69 -1.56 5.90
N LEU A 773 9.74 -0.25 5.75
CA LEU A 773 10.76 0.58 6.40
C LEU A 773 10.09 1.67 7.24
N LEU A 774 10.43 1.70 8.52
CA LEU A 774 10.07 2.81 9.39
C LEU A 774 11.10 3.94 9.26
N ASP A 775 10.97 5.01 10.04
CA ASP A 775 11.84 6.19 9.95
C ASP A 775 13.35 5.84 9.98
N GLN A 776 14.03 6.08 8.88
CA GLN A 776 15.45 5.80 8.68
C GLN A 776 16.34 7.05 8.83
N SER A 777 15.82 8.14 9.35
CA SER A 777 16.54 9.43 9.44
C SER A 777 17.85 9.32 10.24
N LYS A 778 17.92 8.41 11.21
CA LYS A 778 19.15 8.13 11.98
C LYS A 778 20.29 7.56 11.13
N PHE A 779 19.97 6.94 9.99
CA PHE A 779 20.94 6.26 9.12
C PHE A 779 21.16 6.97 7.79
N LYS A 780 20.72 8.22 7.66
CA LYS A 780 20.77 8.98 6.39
C LYS A 780 22.16 9.00 5.74
N GLU A 781 23.22 9.15 6.53
CA GLU A 781 24.60 9.18 6.03
C GLU A 781 25.11 7.82 5.53
N ARG A 782 24.52 6.72 5.97
CA ARG A 782 24.90 5.34 5.60
C ARG A 782 23.81 4.65 4.78
N PHE A 783 22.82 5.39 4.31
CA PHE A 783 21.63 4.83 3.66
C PHE A 783 21.94 4.19 2.32
N ASP A 784 23.02 4.58 1.65
CA ASP A 784 23.44 3.98 0.37
C ASP A 784 23.67 2.47 0.46
N THR A 785 24.15 1.99 1.61
CA THR A 785 24.29 0.54 1.88
C THR A 785 22.92 -0.12 1.95
N ILE A 786 21.97 0.47 2.68
CA ILE A 786 20.57 -0.03 2.77
C ILE A 786 19.91 -0.03 1.40
N LYS A 787 20.09 1.05 0.65
CA LYS A 787 19.58 1.21 -0.73
C LYS A 787 20.08 0.09 -1.64
N ALA A 788 21.38 -0.17 -1.63
CA ALA A 788 21.99 -1.20 -2.48
C ALA A 788 21.50 -2.62 -2.11
N ILE A 789 21.38 -2.92 -0.81
CA ILE A 789 20.99 -4.25 -0.32
C ILE A 789 19.52 -4.54 -0.61
N LEU A 790 18.65 -3.57 -0.35
CA LEU A 790 17.21 -3.72 -0.56
C LEU A 790 16.78 -3.42 -2.00
N GLY A 791 17.71 -3.04 -2.88
CA GLY A 791 17.42 -2.68 -4.25
C GLY A 791 16.42 -1.52 -4.36
N LEU A 792 16.60 -0.48 -3.52
CA LEU A 792 15.73 0.70 -3.50
C LEU A 792 16.09 1.66 -4.63
N THR A 793 15.08 2.26 -5.25
CA THR A 793 15.26 3.31 -6.24
C THR A 793 15.52 4.68 -5.58
N ASP A 794 15.95 5.68 -6.35
CA ASP A 794 16.05 7.07 -5.85
C ASP A 794 14.67 7.61 -5.43
N VAL A 795 13.63 7.21 -6.14
CA VAL A 795 12.24 7.52 -5.82
C VAL A 795 11.85 6.95 -4.45
N ASP A 796 12.20 5.67 -4.17
CA ASP A 796 11.95 5.06 -2.87
C ASP A 796 12.69 5.80 -1.75
N CYS A 797 13.94 6.16 -1.97
CA CYS A 797 14.75 6.91 -1.00
C CYS A 797 14.12 8.25 -0.63
N LYS A 798 13.64 9.02 -1.64
CA LYS A 798 12.92 10.27 -1.40
C LYS A 798 11.67 10.05 -0.53
N LYS A 799 10.87 9.02 -0.83
CA LYS A 799 9.69 8.65 -0.02
C LYS A 799 10.07 8.33 1.43
N ILE A 800 11.10 7.52 1.63
CA ILE A 800 11.56 7.06 2.95
C ILE A 800 11.98 8.25 3.82
N PHE A 801 12.69 9.24 3.27
CA PHE A 801 13.14 10.41 4.02
C PHE A 801 12.02 11.41 4.35
N THR A 802 10.83 11.26 3.77
CA THR A 802 9.65 12.04 4.13
C THR A 802 8.82 11.43 5.26
N ILE A 803 9.15 10.20 5.70
CA ILE A 803 8.46 9.51 6.79
C ILE A 803 8.43 10.38 8.05
N ASN A 804 7.26 10.59 8.61
CA ASN A 804 7.01 11.40 9.79
C ASN A 804 7.42 12.89 9.67
N ARG A 805 7.54 13.44 8.47
CA ARG A 805 8.02 14.82 8.24
C ARG A 805 7.02 15.74 7.55
N LEU A 806 6.00 15.22 6.90
CA LEU A 806 4.94 16.06 6.35
C LEU A 806 4.02 16.60 7.46
N GLU A 807 3.40 17.76 7.22
CA GLU A 807 2.60 18.51 8.21
C GLU A 807 1.24 17.87 8.54
N ASN A 808 1.15 16.57 8.57
CA ASN A 808 -0.10 15.85 8.82
C ASN A 808 -0.22 15.30 10.25
N LYS A 809 0.58 15.80 11.18
CA LYS A 809 0.70 15.24 12.54
C LYS A 809 -0.13 15.96 13.61
N GLU A 810 -0.60 17.17 13.34
CA GLU A 810 -1.33 17.95 14.33
C GLU A 810 -2.58 17.21 14.83
N GLY A 811 -2.69 17.05 16.15
CA GLY A 811 -3.79 16.34 16.80
C GLY A 811 -3.75 14.81 16.72
N ARG A 812 -2.70 14.21 16.18
CA ARG A 812 -2.55 12.75 15.99
C ARG A 812 -1.50 12.19 16.96
N SER A 813 -1.92 11.74 18.14
CA SER A 813 -1.00 11.33 19.22
C SER A 813 -0.35 9.96 18.99
N PHE A 814 -1.07 8.98 18.46
CA PHE A 814 -0.60 7.61 18.20
C PHE A 814 -0.44 7.34 16.71
N PHE A 815 0.43 8.13 16.08
CA PHE A 815 0.67 8.11 14.66
C PHE A 815 2.14 7.90 14.33
N ARG A 816 2.41 7.00 13.39
CA ARG A 816 3.71 6.78 12.75
C ARG A 816 3.48 6.47 11.27
N GLU A 817 4.42 6.88 10.42
CA GLU A 817 4.39 6.47 9.02
C GLU A 817 5.35 5.31 8.76
N VAL A 818 5.01 4.49 7.79
CA VAL A 818 5.80 3.36 7.30
C VAL A 818 5.86 3.40 5.77
N PHE A 819 7.04 3.20 5.22
CA PHE A 819 7.21 2.95 3.79
C PHE A 819 6.98 1.46 3.53
N ILE A 820 6.14 1.16 2.54
CA ILE A 820 5.83 -0.21 2.13
C ILE A 820 6.09 -0.34 0.63
N ARG A 821 6.96 -1.27 0.25
CA ARG A 821 7.18 -1.67 -1.13
C ARG A 821 6.66 -3.09 -1.34
N ARG A 822 5.90 -3.30 -2.41
CA ARG A 822 5.37 -4.58 -2.85
C ARG A 822 5.76 -4.77 -4.32
N GLY A 823 6.73 -5.63 -4.58
CA GLY A 823 7.35 -5.73 -5.90
C GLY A 823 7.94 -4.40 -6.36
N THR A 824 7.39 -3.83 -7.43
CA THR A 824 7.82 -2.52 -7.98
C THR A 824 7.01 -1.33 -7.45
N THR A 825 5.89 -1.58 -6.77
CA THR A 825 5.02 -0.51 -6.25
C THR A 825 5.41 -0.15 -4.82
N SER A 826 5.54 1.14 -4.54
CA SER A 826 5.88 1.62 -3.21
C SER A 826 5.04 2.83 -2.79
N GLY A 827 4.76 2.93 -1.49
CA GLY A 827 4.02 4.03 -0.89
C GLY A 827 4.40 4.27 0.56
N VAL A 828 4.03 5.44 1.08
CA VAL A 828 4.13 5.77 2.50
C VAL A 828 2.73 5.82 3.08
N TYR A 829 2.52 5.12 4.17
CA TYR A 829 1.24 4.92 4.84
C TYR A 829 1.35 5.28 6.31
N GLY A 830 0.27 5.77 6.88
CA GLY A 830 0.21 6.06 8.31
C GLY A 830 -0.34 4.87 9.10
N VAL A 831 0.31 4.57 10.20
CA VAL A 831 -0.21 3.69 11.25
C VAL A 831 -0.74 4.59 12.35
N GLU A 832 -2.05 4.64 12.49
CA GLU A 832 -2.74 5.45 13.49
C GLU A 832 -3.82 4.62 14.15
N GLU A 833 -3.82 4.59 15.47
CA GLU A 833 -4.66 3.70 16.23
C GLU A 833 -5.42 4.46 17.32
N PRO A 834 -6.68 4.07 17.64
CA PRO A 834 -7.43 4.60 18.78
C PRO A 834 -6.81 4.16 20.11
N HIS A 835 -7.28 4.75 21.20
CA HIS A 835 -6.80 4.44 22.56
C HIS A 835 -6.93 2.96 22.91
N GLU A 836 -8.01 2.30 22.49
CA GLU A 836 -8.26 0.88 22.75
C GLU A 836 -7.23 -0.03 22.07
N CYS A 837 -6.91 0.24 20.82
CA CYS A 837 -5.85 -0.49 20.11
C CYS A 837 -4.48 -0.21 20.72
N TYR A 838 -4.18 1.07 21.01
CA TYR A 838 -2.93 1.45 21.65
C TYR A 838 -2.72 0.71 22.99
N MET A 839 -3.73 0.68 23.85
CA MET A 839 -3.65 -0.01 25.15
C MET A 839 -3.50 -1.51 25.01
N THR A 840 -3.99 -2.10 23.92
CA THR A 840 -3.77 -3.52 23.60
C THR A 840 -2.33 -3.78 23.15
N TYR A 841 -1.67 -2.81 22.50
CA TYR A 841 -0.31 -2.96 21.94
C TYR A 841 0.80 -2.42 22.87
N THR A 842 0.46 -1.72 23.94
CA THR A 842 1.46 -1.03 24.75
C THR A 842 2.49 -1.98 25.33
N THR A 843 3.75 -1.57 25.27
CA THR A 843 4.88 -2.25 25.90
C THR A 843 5.34 -1.57 27.20
N GLU A 844 4.76 -0.38 27.49
CA GLU A 844 5.11 0.42 28.65
C GLU A 844 4.64 -0.24 29.95
N ARG A 845 5.57 -0.53 30.85
CA ARG A 845 5.30 -1.23 32.11
C ARG A 845 4.21 -0.58 32.95
N ALA A 846 4.27 0.74 33.12
CA ALA A 846 3.28 1.48 33.93
C ALA A 846 1.86 1.39 33.36
N GLU A 847 1.74 1.37 32.02
CA GLU A 847 0.45 1.26 31.32
C GLU A 847 -0.11 -0.17 31.44
N LYS A 848 0.75 -1.19 31.28
CA LYS A 848 0.36 -2.59 31.52
C LYS A 848 -0.09 -2.84 32.96
N GLU A 849 0.62 -2.30 33.94
CA GLU A 849 0.26 -2.41 35.37
C GLU A 849 -1.10 -1.75 35.66
N ALA A 850 -1.34 -0.56 35.11
CA ALA A 850 -2.61 0.13 35.26
C ALA A 850 -3.78 -0.66 34.64
N LEU A 851 -3.57 -1.25 33.46
CA LEU A 851 -4.60 -2.08 32.81
C LEU A 851 -4.86 -3.39 33.58
N LYS A 852 -3.82 -4.04 34.08
CA LYS A 852 -3.93 -5.24 34.95
C LYS A 852 -4.70 -4.92 36.24
N LEU A 853 -4.55 -3.70 36.77
CA LEU A 853 -5.33 -3.23 37.93
C LEU A 853 -6.82 -3.15 37.59
N TYR A 854 -7.18 -2.55 36.46
CA TYR A 854 -8.58 -2.50 36.00
C TYR A 854 -9.17 -3.90 35.84
N LYS A 855 -8.45 -4.82 35.18
CA LYS A 855 -8.89 -6.20 35.00
C LYS A 855 -9.14 -6.90 36.33
N ARG A 856 -8.22 -6.76 37.30
CA ARG A 856 -8.31 -7.37 38.61
C ARG A 856 -9.47 -6.82 39.45
N GLU A 857 -9.62 -5.50 39.50
CA GLU A 857 -10.65 -4.87 40.33
C GLU A 857 -12.07 -5.05 39.77
N LEU A 858 -12.21 -4.98 38.46
CA LEU A 858 -13.49 -5.19 37.80
C LEU A 858 -13.83 -6.66 37.58
N GLN A 859 -12.94 -7.58 37.87
CA GLN A 859 -13.09 -9.03 37.65
C GLN A 859 -13.66 -9.36 36.25
N CYS A 860 -13.16 -8.70 35.22
CA CYS A 860 -13.73 -8.75 33.87
C CYS A 860 -12.73 -9.30 32.85
N SER A 861 -13.20 -9.55 31.62
CA SER A 861 -12.35 -9.92 30.48
C SER A 861 -11.36 -8.80 30.14
N HIS A 862 -10.27 -9.14 29.45
CA HIS A 862 -9.27 -8.15 29.01
C HIS A 862 -9.88 -7.04 28.17
N GLN A 863 -10.77 -7.38 27.22
CA GLN A 863 -11.50 -6.40 26.43
C GLN A 863 -12.28 -5.40 27.30
N LYS A 864 -13.07 -5.88 28.29
CA LYS A 864 -13.84 -5.00 29.17
C LYS A 864 -12.95 -4.10 30.05
N ALA A 865 -11.78 -4.60 30.44
CA ALA A 865 -10.81 -3.78 31.15
C ALA A 865 -10.28 -2.66 30.27
N ILE A 866 -9.96 -2.93 29.01
CA ILE A 866 -9.55 -1.91 28.01
C ILE A 866 -10.66 -0.87 27.82
N GLU A 867 -11.90 -1.31 27.62
CA GLU A 867 -13.05 -0.41 27.46
C GLU A 867 -13.21 0.54 28.65
N ALA A 868 -13.14 0.02 29.87
CA ALA A 868 -13.28 0.81 31.08
C ALA A 868 -12.10 1.78 31.28
N TYR A 869 -10.90 1.30 31.05
CA TYR A 869 -9.67 2.11 31.14
C TYR A 869 -9.67 3.27 30.14
N CYS A 870 -9.95 3.01 28.87
CA CYS A 870 -9.98 4.01 27.82
C CYS A 870 -11.09 5.05 28.05
N ARG A 871 -12.26 4.60 28.50
CA ARG A 871 -13.37 5.49 28.89
C ARG A 871 -12.97 6.46 30.00
N ASP A 872 -12.33 5.97 31.08
CA ASP A 872 -11.85 6.83 32.16
C ASP A 872 -10.72 7.74 31.68
N TRP A 873 -9.87 7.25 30.79
CA TRP A 873 -8.81 8.08 30.20
C TRP A 873 -9.40 9.24 29.38
N ASP A 874 -10.35 8.98 28.49
CA ASP A 874 -11.01 10.02 27.69
C ASP A 874 -11.70 11.07 28.57
N ILE A 875 -12.44 10.62 29.61
CA ILE A 875 -13.12 11.52 30.56
C ILE A 875 -12.12 12.36 31.37
N SER A 876 -10.94 11.82 31.65
CA SER A 876 -9.92 12.53 32.43
C SER A 876 -9.35 13.76 31.72
N GLY A 877 -9.48 13.87 30.39
CA GLY A 877 -8.89 14.92 29.57
C GLY A 877 -7.36 14.90 29.51
N ILE A 878 -6.70 13.86 30.01
CA ILE A 878 -5.25 13.70 29.96
C ILE A 878 -4.85 13.18 28.56
N GLY A 879 -4.21 14.03 27.74
CA GLY A 879 -3.89 13.71 26.35
C GLY A 879 -2.79 12.65 26.13
N LYS A 880 -2.12 12.16 27.18
CA LYS A 880 -1.02 11.19 27.07
C LYS A 880 -1.27 9.96 27.94
N ALA A 881 -0.94 8.77 27.42
CA ALA A 881 -1.17 7.48 28.08
C ALA A 881 -0.41 7.35 29.40
N LEU A 882 0.91 7.58 29.37
CA LEU A 882 1.77 7.39 30.54
C LEU A 882 1.36 8.23 31.77
N PRO A 883 1.07 9.55 31.67
CA PRO A 883 0.58 10.32 32.83
C PRO A 883 -0.75 9.81 33.38
N PHE A 884 -1.65 9.32 32.50
CA PHE A 884 -2.89 8.70 32.98
C PHE A 884 -2.64 7.39 33.72
N ALA A 885 -1.78 6.52 33.17
CA ALA A 885 -1.38 5.27 33.80
C ALA A 885 -0.73 5.51 35.18
N GLN A 886 0.16 6.49 35.30
CA GLN A 886 0.78 6.87 36.57
C GLN A 886 -0.28 7.27 37.61
N LYS A 887 -1.26 8.11 37.21
CA LYS A 887 -2.36 8.50 38.08
C LYS A 887 -3.22 7.31 38.54
N VAL A 888 -3.44 6.33 37.69
CA VAL A 888 -4.16 5.10 38.02
C VAL A 888 -3.33 4.27 39.03
N ASN A 889 -2.04 4.07 38.76
CA ASN A 889 -1.15 3.30 39.62
C ASN A 889 -0.96 3.95 41.00
N GLU A 890 -0.85 5.30 41.07
CA GLU A 890 -0.80 6.04 42.32
C GLU A 890 -2.09 5.91 43.13
N ALA A 891 -3.25 5.91 42.46
CA ALA A 891 -4.54 5.72 43.10
C ALA A 891 -4.73 4.27 43.60
N GLY A 892 -4.02 3.30 43.03
CA GLY A 892 -4.10 1.87 43.37
C GLY A 892 -5.46 1.23 43.14
N ARG A 893 -6.33 1.88 42.38
CA ARG A 893 -7.73 1.48 42.14
C ARG A 893 -8.28 2.05 40.84
N VAL A 894 -9.36 1.47 40.32
CA VAL A 894 -10.14 1.97 39.20
C VAL A 894 -10.68 3.38 39.53
N LEU A 895 -10.52 4.32 38.63
CA LEU A 895 -10.88 5.72 38.86
C LEU A 895 -12.40 5.99 38.80
N ASN A 896 -13.15 5.17 38.03
CA ASN A 896 -14.61 5.25 37.87
C ASN A 896 -15.13 6.71 37.64
N LEU A 897 -14.50 7.42 36.70
CA LEU A 897 -14.77 8.83 36.45
C LEU A 897 -16.19 9.06 35.90
N THR A 898 -16.80 8.07 35.27
CA THR A 898 -18.18 8.13 34.76
C THR A 898 -19.21 8.34 35.87
N THR A 899 -19.00 7.80 37.06
CA THR A 899 -19.92 7.94 38.21
C THR A 899 -19.83 9.32 38.89
N LYS A 900 -18.74 10.06 38.64
CA LYS A 900 -18.53 11.41 39.24
C LYS A 900 -19.15 12.54 38.42
N ILE A 901 -19.52 12.31 37.17
CA ILE A 901 -20.16 13.34 36.32
C ILE A 901 -21.68 13.32 36.49
N THR A 902 -22.25 12.25 36.99
CA THR A 902 -23.71 12.07 37.25
C THR A 902 -24.09 12.36 38.70
N SER A 903 -23.16 12.70 39.59
CA SER A 903 -23.38 13.18 40.97
C SER A 903 -22.92 14.65 41.05
#